data_472dc8d426b284fa9e1e3f6c256177cf
#
_entry.id   472dc8d426b284fa9e1e3f6c256177cf
#
_cell.length_a   1.000
_cell.length_b   1.000
_cell.length_c   1.000
_cell.angle_alpha   90.00
_cell.angle_beta   90.00
_cell.angle_gamma   90.00
#
_symmetry.space_group_name_H-M   'P 1'
#
loop_
_entity.id
_entity.type
_entity.pdbx_description
1 polymer ?
#
loop_
_entity_poly.entity_id
_entity_poly.type
_entity_poly.pdbx_seq_one_letter_code
_entity_poly.pdbx_strand_id
1 'polypeptide(L)'
;MNYFILAAGLAHLGIAHAGHEFPFYPSFYPQEITVEALDAQAAAQRLAKGTLHAYAGTLETDLAKTAAVASLGGYVIARMDRDACAAARGLKPALPAGAVWHPYPVTPFHADYLHHADRAEAARAGAAADKKQTKVQIEVVEARELMAKASAHYNGWSGPPWLRQGWFHAYLLLAPAVTDVRIENAARRLMRGDYRSLEERINLERNLVELLQARCERLVLGYTVRRERYGADYSQGVENVGYDALEGLASAIFPRTVKLRDFPWNGWLNVAAPAPPSSAWNPVGGGFGDAFGRLVWSALADPAFLPSPHGGGWIENRVSASVEKSEKPIAVPAGALFSAGRGKTATSRIIYRVRDSAFHDGTSMSFADLVYAYTFTNPEQLRGVRLLRVDTETLAFGEDKLSYEVPVVEVYLDGVADGDAATVAPPWTTLPWHLLALFEEGARRGYFELSEFDPVRDAALVRRLGELARELEERAYVPPALVPYVNAQEARARYRALREFHAAHGHWLVTNGPYLLDRWDGTKAVLAVFRDPTYPKGIGSFNAYAVPLKAHVTRIERRGYGAEVHTETEWLERLGRDTRIVRGSFAAKLAERLSAVAPPAPVCHYLLIARDGAVAAAGAVRAGAEGTCRLQLKTPGYRLMVAAVLEDSTANAPIRIVPWE
;
A
#
# COMPACT_ATOMS: atom_id res chain seq x y z
N MET A 1 11.99 -34.60 -44.81
CA MET A 1 13.04 -33.56 -44.73
C MET A 1 12.49 -32.13 -44.78
N ASN A 2 11.20 -31.92 -45.02
CA ASN A 2 10.60 -30.56 -45.14
C ASN A 2 9.96 -30.00 -43.85
N TYR A 3 9.79 -30.78 -42.80
CA TYR A 3 9.22 -30.32 -41.55
C TYR A 3 10.23 -29.71 -40.59
N PHE A 4 11.52 -30.02 -40.73
CA PHE A 4 12.57 -29.43 -39.88
C PHE A 4 12.96 -28.00 -40.27
N ILE A 5 12.73 -27.60 -41.51
CA ILE A 5 13.05 -26.24 -41.99
C ILE A 5 11.98 -25.23 -41.54
N LEU A 6 10.71 -25.63 -41.36
CA LEU A 6 9.64 -24.80 -40.90
C LEU A 6 9.76 -24.47 -39.38
N ALA A 7 10.19 -25.47 -38.59
CA ALA A 7 10.38 -25.28 -37.15
C ALA A 7 11.59 -24.37 -36.82
N ALA A 8 12.67 -24.45 -37.60
CA ALA A 8 13.83 -23.58 -37.46
C ALA A 8 13.52 -22.12 -37.90
N GLY A 9 12.64 -21.93 -38.90
CA GLY A 9 12.20 -20.61 -39.36
C GLY A 9 11.32 -19.89 -38.35
N LEU A 10 10.46 -20.63 -37.64
CA LEU A 10 9.60 -20.06 -36.56
C LEU A 10 10.38 -19.69 -35.29
N ALA A 11 11.44 -20.46 -34.96
CA ALA A 11 12.30 -20.14 -33.82
C ALA A 11 13.15 -18.88 -34.04
N HIS A 12 13.48 -18.53 -35.31
CA HIS A 12 14.22 -17.28 -35.61
C HIS A 12 13.33 -16.06 -35.79
N LEU A 13 12.04 -16.22 -36.05
CA LEU A 13 11.09 -15.10 -36.10
C LEU A 13 10.75 -14.58 -34.70
N GLY A 14 10.89 -15.40 -33.65
CA GLY A 14 10.67 -15.00 -32.27
C GLY A 14 11.75 -14.08 -31.69
N ILE A 15 12.95 -14.02 -32.27
CA ILE A 15 14.08 -13.23 -31.76
C ILE A 15 14.11 -11.83 -32.37
N ALA A 16 13.42 -11.56 -33.47
CA ALA A 16 13.42 -10.26 -34.16
C ALA A 16 12.37 -9.27 -33.67
N HIS A 17 11.59 -9.60 -32.65
CA HIS A 17 10.47 -8.78 -32.16
C HIS A 17 10.64 -8.30 -30.72
N ALA A 18 11.88 -8.05 -30.30
CA ALA A 18 12.15 -7.30 -29.07
C ALA A 18 11.59 -5.87 -29.21
N GLY A 19 10.40 -5.65 -28.73
CA GLY A 19 9.72 -4.35 -28.78
C GLY A 19 8.24 -4.36 -29.13
N HIS A 20 7.75 -5.44 -29.71
CA HIS A 20 6.33 -5.65 -30.03
C HIS A 20 5.87 -7.02 -29.52
N GLU A 21 6.18 -7.32 -28.27
CA GLU A 21 5.62 -8.49 -27.65
C GLU A 21 4.10 -8.34 -27.56
N PHE A 22 3.44 -9.38 -27.96
CA PHE A 22 2.00 -9.43 -28.08
C PHE A 22 1.32 -9.03 -26.78
N PRO A 23 0.21 -8.29 -26.82
CA PRO A 23 -0.60 -7.97 -25.64
C PRO A 23 -1.32 -9.21 -25.06
N PHE A 24 -0.83 -10.43 -25.36
CA PHE A 24 -1.44 -11.69 -24.96
C PHE A 24 -1.03 -12.17 -23.58
N TYR A 25 0.08 -11.64 -23.03
CA TYR A 25 0.50 -12.02 -21.69
C TYR A 25 0.01 -11.00 -20.67
N PRO A 26 -0.51 -11.42 -19.52
CA PRO A 26 -0.84 -10.53 -18.43
C PRO A 26 0.38 -9.70 -18.06
N SER A 27 0.30 -8.38 -18.19
CA SER A 27 1.38 -7.46 -17.85
C SER A 27 0.82 -6.05 -17.71
N PHE A 28 1.63 -5.14 -17.18
CA PHE A 28 1.30 -3.73 -17.12
C PHE A 28 1.88 -2.96 -18.32
N TYR A 29 1.57 -1.67 -18.44
CA TYR A 29 1.85 -0.90 -19.64
C TYR A 29 3.34 -0.71 -19.97
N PRO A 30 4.25 -0.25 -19.07
CA PRO A 30 5.65 -0.11 -19.42
C PRO A 30 6.32 -1.48 -19.63
N GLN A 31 7.13 -1.61 -20.67
CA GLN A 31 8.00 -2.77 -20.88
C GLN A 31 9.24 -2.70 -20.00
N GLU A 32 9.74 -1.50 -19.77
CA GLU A 32 10.91 -1.25 -18.94
C GLU A 32 10.67 0.01 -18.09
N ILE A 33 11.14 -0.04 -16.86
CA ILE A 33 11.16 1.12 -15.95
C ILE A 33 12.62 1.36 -15.56
N THR A 34 13.15 2.54 -15.92
CA THR A 34 14.45 2.99 -15.42
C THR A 34 14.24 3.92 -14.23
N VAL A 35 14.87 3.61 -13.10
CA VAL A 35 14.90 4.47 -11.91
C VAL A 35 16.30 5.01 -11.71
N GLU A 36 16.42 6.34 -11.61
CA GLU A 36 17.69 7.04 -11.37
C GLU A 36 17.54 8.11 -10.28
N ALA A 37 18.67 8.58 -9.74
CA ALA A 37 18.67 9.68 -8.78
C ALA A 37 18.96 11.01 -9.50
N LEU A 38 18.11 12.02 -9.27
CA LEU A 38 18.29 13.36 -9.80
C LEU A 38 17.96 14.40 -8.74
N ASP A 39 18.72 15.47 -8.68
CA ASP A 39 18.31 16.65 -7.93
C ASP A 39 17.10 17.33 -8.59
N ALA A 40 16.46 18.23 -7.87
CA ALA A 40 15.25 18.91 -8.32
C ALA A 40 15.47 19.73 -9.61
N GLN A 41 16.65 20.34 -9.78
CA GLN A 41 16.96 21.16 -10.95
C GLN A 41 17.15 20.30 -12.21
N ALA A 42 17.91 19.22 -12.11
CA ALA A 42 18.11 18.27 -13.20
C ALA A 42 16.78 17.58 -13.58
N ALA A 43 15.99 17.19 -12.60
CA ALA A 43 14.67 16.60 -12.82
C ALA A 43 13.73 17.57 -13.56
N ALA A 44 13.67 18.85 -13.14
CA ALA A 44 12.87 19.88 -13.79
C ALA A 44 13.27 20.07 -15.26
N GLN A 45 14.59 20.14 -15.54
CA GLN A 45 15.12 20.29 -16.91
C GLN A 45 14.75 19.09 -17.80
N ARG A 46 14.83 17.87 -17.25
CA ARG A 46 14.54 16.64 -18.02
C ARG A 46 13.05 16.42 -18.22
N LEU A 47 12.21 16.78 -17.24
CA LEU A 47 10.75 16.81 -17.41
C LEU A 47 10.34 17.80 -18.51
N ALA A 48 10.90 19.00 -18.50
CA ALA A 48 10.63 20.02 -19.52
C ALA A 48 11.04 19.57 -20.94
N LYS A 49 12.08 18.74 -21.06
CA LYS A 49 12.56 18.15 -22.32
C LYS A 49 11.82 16.88 -22.74
N GLY A 50 10.95 16.33 -21.89
CA GLY A 50 10.27 15.04 -22.12
C GLY A 50 11.20 13.80 -22.02
N THR A 51 12.41 13.92 -21.46
CA THR A 51 13.35 12.80 -21.28
C THR A 51 13.25 12.14 -19.91
N LEU A 52 12.43 12.69 -19.02
CA LEU A 52 12.00 12.12 -17.75
C LEU A 52 10.48 12.11 -17.72
N HIS A 53 9.88 11.00 -17.32
CA HIS A 53 8.44 10.85 -17.31
C HIS A 53 7.82 11.19 -15.94
N ALA A 54 8.52 10.89 -14.84
CA ALA A 54 8.04 11.18 -13.48
C ALA A 54 9.20 11.42 -12.50
N TYR A 55 8.94 12.26 -11.50
CA TYR A 55 9.89 12.58 -10.43
C TYR A 55 9.22 12.42 -9.07
N ALA A 56 9.74 11.50 -8.27
CA ALA A 56 9.22 11.16 -6.94
C ALA A 56 9.79 12.03 -5.80
N GLY A 57 10.27 13.21 -6.14
CA GLY A 57 10.68 14.28 -5.23
C GLY A 57 9.78 15.51 -5.37
N THR A 58 9.87 16.44 -4.42
CA THR A 58 9.09 17.68 -4.46
C THR A 58 9.65 18.65 -5.52
N LEU A 59 8.77 19.12 -6.41
CA LEU A 59 9.03 20.23 -7.33
C LEU A 59 7.92 21.27 -7.19
N GLU A 60 8.25 22.40 -6.56
CA GLU A 60 7.31 23.50 -6.35
C GLU A 60 7.05 24.34 -7.61
N THR A 61 8.04 24.37 -8.52
CA THR A 61 7.93 25.16 -9.75
C THR A 61 6.94 24.54 -10.71
N ASP A 62 6.00 25.34 -11.19
CA ASP A 62 5.10 24.92 -12.28
C ASP A 62 5.89 24.86 -13.60
N LEU A 63 5.92 23.67 -14.18
CA LEU A 63 6.55 23.41 -15.47
C LEU A 63 5.47 23.22 -16.53
N ALA A 64 5.65 23.85 -17.68
CA ALA A 64 4.78 23.63 -18.83
C ALA A 64 4.74 22.14 -19.20
N LYS A 65 3.58 21.66 -19.65
CA LYS A 65 3.37 20.27 -20.08
C LYS A 65 3.61 19.22 -18.98
N THR A 66 3.55 19.62 -17.72
CA THR A 66 3.59 18.71 -16.59
C THR A 66 2.32 18.80 -15.74
N ALA A 67 2.03 17.74 -15.01
CA ALA A 67 1.02 17.73 -13.96
C ALA A 67 1.67 17.29 -12.63
N ALA A 68 0.98 17.53 -11.53
CA ALA A 68 1.48 17.20 -10.19
C ALA A 68 0.47 16.34 -9.45
N VAL A 69 0.99 15.42 -8.65
CA VAL A 69 0.25 14.72 -7.60
C VAL A 69 0.68 15.24 -6.24
N ALA A 70 -0.23 15.20 -5.28
CA ALA A 70 0.01 15.67 -3.92
C ALA A 70 -0.15 14.54 -2.92
N SER A 71 0.87 14.34 -2.08
CA SER A 71 0.87 13.37 -0.99
C SER A 71 1.41 14.00 0.29
N LEU A 72 1.27 13.32 1.42
CA LEU A 72 1.83 13.78 2.68
C LEU A 72 3.37 13.79 2.58
N GLY A 73 3.98 14.96 2.75
CA GLY A 73 5.43 15.12 2.78
C GLY A 73 5.99 14.66 4.12
N GLY A 74 5.68 15.41 5.16
CA GLY A 74 6.15 15.14 6.51
C GLY A 74 5.40 15.95 7.53
N TYR A 75 5.72 15.72 8.80
CA TYR A 75 5.15 16.44 9.93
C TYR A 75 6.11 17.51 10.42
N VAL A 76 5.59 18.71 10.65
CA VAL A 76 6.34 19.80 11.26
C VAL A 76 6.15 19.71 12.76
N ILE A 77 7.22 19.46 13.49
CA ILE A 77 7.20 19.20 14.93
C ILE A 77 8.03 20.27 15.64
N ALA A 78 7.49 20.84 16.69
CA ALA A 78 8.25 21.62 17.67
C ALA A 78 8.74 20.70 18.79
N ARG A 79 10.04 20.73 19.08
CA ARG A 79 10.64 20.17 20.29
C ARG A 79 10.89 21.28 21.28
N MET A 80 10.56 21.04 22.54
CA MET A 80 10.74 22.02 23.60
C MET A 80 10.89 21.35 24.97
N ASP A 81 11.45 22.07 25.89
CA ASP A 81 11.51 21.64 27.27
C ASP A 81 10.13 21.69 27.90
N ARG A 82 9.90 20.83 28.89
CA ARG A 82 8.61 20.71 29.58
C ARG A 82 8.09 22.04 30.14
N ASP A 83 9.00 22.86 30.65
CA ASP A 83 8.64 24.18 31.25
C ASP A 83 8.22 25.20 30.20
N ALA A 84 8.77 25.13 28.97
CA ALA A 84 8.40 26.01 27.87
C ALA A 84 7.05 25.65 27.24
N CYS A 85 6.60 24.45 27.45
CA CYS A 85 5.44 23.87 26.81
C CYS A 85 4.11 24.56 27.12
N ALA A 86 3.85 24.91 28.38
CA ALA A 86 2.63 25.59 28.78
C ALA A 86 2.49 26.97 28.09
N ALA A 87 3.63 27.64 27.88
CA ALA A 87 3.69 28.92 27.18
C ALA A 87 3.56 28.79 25.67
N ALA A 88 3.99 27.67 25.09
CA ALA A 88 3.98 27.43 23.63
C ALA A 88 2.64 26.88 23.13
N ARG A 89 1.83 26.27 24.00
CA ARG A 89 0.51 25.78 23.63
C ARG A 89 -0.39 26.90 23.10
N GLY A 90 -0.98 26.63 21.93
CA GLY A 90 -1.86 27.59 21.28
C GLY A 90 -1.15 28.76 20.59
N LEU A 91 0.19 28.78 20.54
CA LEU A 91 0.94 29.75 19.74
C LEU A 91 1.19 29.22 18.35
N LYS A 92 1.12 30.11 17.37
CA LYS A 92 1.45 29.81 15.96
C LYS A 92 2.85 30.36 15.65
N PRO A 93 3.93 29.57 15.79
CA PRO A 93 5.26 30.01 15.43
C PRO A 93 5.41 30.07 13.88
N ALA A 94 6.51 30.70 13.44
CA ALA A 94 6.87 30.68 12.01
C ALA A 94 7.13 29.22 11.56
N LEU A 95 6.49 28.81 10.47
CA LEU A 95 6.68 27.48 9.90
C LEU A 95 7.75 27.51 8.81
N PRO A 96 8.38 26.36 8.50
CA PRO A 96 9.18 26.21 7.31
C PRO A 96 8.39 26.56 6.04
N ALA A 97 9.08 27.02 5.01
CA ALA A 97 8.46 27.32 3.71
C ALA A 97 7.69 26.10 3.18
N GLY A 98 6.53 26.33 2.61
CA GLY A 98 5.67 25.27 2.06
C GLY A 98 4.92 24.41 3.09
N ALA A 99 5.11 24.65 4.40
CA ALA A 99 4.36 23.95 5.43
C ALA A 99 2.95 24.51 5.62
N VAL A 100 2.00 23.63 5.86
CA VAL A 100 0.60 23.95 6.16
C VAL A 100 0.40 23.97 7.65
N TRP A 101 -0.15 25.09 8.19
CA TRP A 101 -0.52 25.18 9.59
C TRP A 101 -1.67 24.22 9.93
N HIS A 102 -1.38 23.23 10.75
CA HIS A 102 -2.33 22.23 11.18
C HIS A 102 -1.86 21.62 12.52
N PRO A 103 -2.15 22.27 13.67
CA PRO A 103 -1.62 21.87 14.97
C PRO A 103 -2.33 20.63 15.52
N TYR A 104 -2.40 19.58 14.71
CA TYR A 104 -3.02 18.30 15.02
C TYR A 104 -2.31 17.18 14.23
N PRO A 105 -2.02 16.00 14.83
CA PRO A 105 -1.19 14.99 14.19
C PRO A 105 -1.89 14.22 13.08
N VAL A 106 -3.23 14.13 13.08
CA VAL A 106 -3.97 13.48 12.00
C VAL A 106 -4.27 14.51 10.93
N THR A 107 -3.77 14.30 9.73
CA THR A 107 -3.86 15.24 8.60
C THR A 107 -4.94 14.81 7.59
N PRO A 108 -5.41 15.70 6.70
CA PRO A 108 -6.36 15.35 5.65
C PRO A 108 -5.90 14.21 4.71
N PHE A 109 -4.61 13.92 4.64
CA PHE A 109 -4.06 12.82 3.84
C PHE A 109 -4.32 11.43 4.46
N HIS A 110 -4.73 11.35 5.73
CA HIS A 110 -5.08 10.08 6.37
C HIS A 110 -6.54 9.73 6.11
N ALA A 111 -6.78 8.44 5.90
CA ALA A 111 -8.12 7.93 5.65
C ALA A 111 -9.07 8.09 6.86
N ASP A 112 -8.53 8.10 8.07
CA ASP A 112 -9.23 8.30 9.33
C ASP A 112 -9.38 9.79 9.75
N TYR A 113 -9.05 10.72 8.86
CA TYR A 113 -9.13 12.16 9.19
C TYR A 113 -10.54 12.59 9.63
N LEU A 114 -11.59 12.01 9.06
CA LEU A 114 -12.96 12.27 9.48
C LEU A 114 -13.16 12.07 10.99
N HIS A 115 -12.48 11.09 11.60
CA HIS A 115 -12.56 10.80 13.03
C HIS A 115 -12.06 11.94 13.92
N HIS A 116 -11.28 12.86 13.37
CA HIS A 116 -10.52 13.87 14.07
C HIS A 116 -10.75 15.31 13.58
N ALA A 117 -11.53 15.50 12.52
CA ALA A 117 -11.62 16.77 11.82
C ALA A 117 -12.13 17.93 12.70
N ASP A 118 -13.12 17.69 13.58
CA ASP A 118 -13.63 18.68 14.53
C ASP A 118 -12.57 19.15 15.53
N ARG A 119 -11.74 18.22 16.02
CA ARG A 119 -10.64 18.51 16.95
C ARG A 119 -9.50 19.27 16.25
N ALA A 120 -9.16 18.86 15.03
CA ALA A 120 -8.18 19.54 14.20
C ALA A 120 -8.64 20.99 13.87
N GLU A 121 -9.92 21.18 13.60
CA GLU A 121 -10.50 22.50 13.34
C GLU A 121 -10.49 23.37 14.60
N ALA A 122 -10.88 22.81 15.75
CA ALA A 122 -10.82 23.48 17.03
C ALA A 122 -9.37 23.89 17.40
N ALA A 123 -8.40 23.01 17.18
CA ALA A 123 -6.99 23.32 17.43
C ALA A 123 -6.47 24.45 16.53
N ARG A 124 -6.90 24.50 15.26
CA ARG A 124 -6.56 25.61 14.34
C ARG A 124 -7.17 26.92 14.77
N ALA A 125 -8.45 26.93 15.19
CA ALA A 125 -9.18 28.11 15.59
C ALA A 125 -8.69 28.69 16.93
N GLY A 126 -8.24 27.84 17.86
CA GLY A 126 -7.72 28.23 19.17
C GLY A 126 -6.31 28.82 19.19
N ALA A 127 -5.61 28.80 18.04
CA ALA A 127 -4.23 29.25 17.98
C ALA A 127 -4.11 30.78 17.85
N ALA A 128 -3.30 31.39 18.73
CA ALA A 128 -2.96 32.80 18.69
C ALA A 128 -1.59 33.02 18.01
N ALA A 129 -1.41 34.17 17.37
CA ALA A 129 -0.13 34.55 16.80
C ALA A 129 0.96 34.65 17.89
N ASP A 130 2.10 34.02 17.68
CA ASP A 130 3.25 34.12 18.58
C ASP A 130 3.98 35.47 18.40
N LYS A 131 3.52 36.51 19.14
CA LYS A 131 4.13 37.83 19.12
C LYS A 131 5.50 37.89 19.80
N LYS A 132 5.85 36.91 20.63
CA LYS A 132 7.10 36.84 21.38
C LYS A 132 8.20 36.01 20.72
N GLN A 133 7.92 35.41 19.55
CA GLN A 133 8.84 34.53 18.85
C GLN A 133 9.46 33.48 19.79
N THR A 134 8.61 32.67 20.41
CA THR A 134 9.05 31.61 21.31
C THR A 134 10.09 30.74 20.63
N LYS A 135 11.29 30.66 21.20
CA LYS A 135 12.35 29.82 20.67
C LYS A 135 11.97 28.35 20.82
N VAL A 136 11.55 27.74 19.72
CA VAL A 136 11.25 26.32 19.62
C VAL A 136 12.17 25.71 18.57
N GLN A 137 12.66 24.51 18.82
CA GLN A 137 13.38 23.76 17.81
C GLN A 137 12.35 23.10 16.88
N ILE A 138 12.32 23.51 15.62
CA ILE A 138 11.42 22.94 14.62
C ILE A 138 12.18 21.89 13.79
N GLU A 139 11.59 20.72 13.65
CA GLU A 139 12.05 19.64 12.78
C GLU A 139 10.92 19.23 11.83
N VAL A 140 11.30 18.71 10.67
CA VAL A 140 10.38 18.05 9.74
C VAL A 140 10.71 16.55 9.75
N VAL A 141 9.70 15.73 10.09
CA VAL A 141 9.81 14.27 10.08
C VAL A 141 9.11 13.76 8.83
N GLU A 142 9.86 13.20 7.91
CA GLU A 142 9.32 12.67 6.66
C GLU A 142 8.34 11.51 6.92
N ALA A 143 7.15 11.59 6.30
CA ALA A 143 6.10 10.59 6.50
C ALA A 143 6.53 9.20 5.99
N ARG A 144 7.24 9.14 4.84
CA ARG A 144 7.77 7.89 4.29
C ARG A 144 8.75 7.20 5.23
N GLU A 145 9.67 7.95 5.84
CA GLU A 145 10.63 7.41 6.80
C GLU A 145 9.94 6.92 8.08
N LEU A 146 8.92 7.65 8.53
CA LEU A 146 8.13 7.24 9.69
C LEU A 146 7.44 5.90 9.44
N MET A 147 6.80 5.75 8.28
CA MET A 147 6.15 4.49 7.89
C MET A 147 7.15 3.35 7.68
N ALA A 148 8.30 3.61 7.06
CA ALA A 148 9.34 2.60 6.84
C ALA A 148 9.88 2.02 8.15
N LYS A 149 10.02 2.83 9.19
CA LYS A 149 10.43 2.38 10.53
C LYS A 149 9.38 1.51 11.23
N ALA A 150 8.10 1.72 10.89
CA ALA A 150 6.99 1.00 11.50
C ALA A 150 6.61 -0.27 10.75
N SER A 151 6.76 -0.26 9.42
CA SER A 151 6.45 -1.41 8.59
C SER A 151 7.62 -2.39 8.60
N ALA A 152 7.54 -3.38 9.48
CA ALA A 152 8.31 -4.59 9.26
C ALA A 152 7.80 -5.24 7.95
N HIS A 153 8.70 -5.53 7.02
CA HIS A 153 8.33 -6.34 5.86
C HIS A 153 8.15 -7.79 6.35
N TYR A 154 7.02 -8.36 6.05
CA TYR A 154 6.69 -9.73 6.38
C TYR A 154 6.61 -10.57 5.12
N ASN A 155 7.64 -10.51 4.27
CA ASN A 155 7.76 -11.36 3.09
C ASN A 155 6.45 -11.43 2.26
N GLY A 156 5.92 -10.27 1.87
CA GLY A 156 4.67 -10.16 1.09
C GLY A 156 3.38 -10.13 1.91
N TRP A 157 3.46 -10.23 3.23
CA TRP A 157 2.32 -9.94 4.07
C TRP A 157 2.15 -8.42 4.20
N SER A 158 0.94 -7.98 3.98
CA SER A 158 0.58 -6.59 4.26
C SER A 158 0.49 -6.43 5.77
N GLY A 159 1.10 -5.39 6.30
CA GLY A 159 0.91 -5.06 7.72
C GLY A 159 -0.56 -4.71 8.02
N PRO A 160 -0.93 -4.60 9.30
CA PRO A 160 -2.28 -4.19 9.66
C PRO A 160 -2.63 -2.81 9.06
N PRO A 161 -3.88 -2.57 8.64
CA PRO A 161 -4.31 -1.29 8.05
C PRO A 161 -4.03 -0.08 8.93
N TRP A 162 -4.04 -0.25 10.25
CA TRP A 162 -3.77 0.84 11.19
C TRP A 162 -2.35 1.43 11.09
N LEU A 163 -1.37 0.73 10.49
CA LEU A 163 -0.04 1.30 10.21
C LEU A 163 -0.10 2.60 9.38
N ARG A 164 -1.16 2.78 8.62
CA ARG A 164 -1.38 3.94 7.73
C ARG A 164 -2.37 4.96 8.30
N GLN A 165 -2.90 4.71 9.49
CA GLN A 165 -3.85 5.61 10.14
C GLN A 165 -3.17 6.73 10.91
N GLY A 166 -3.81 7.89 10.96
CA GLY A 166 -3.25 9.08 11.58
C GLY A 166 -3.03 8.96 13.08
N TRP A 167 -3.87 8.21 13.80
CA TRP A 167 -3.65 7.93 15.22
C TRP A 167 -2.37 7.15 15.49
N PHE A 168 -2.00 6.21 14.60
CA PHE A 168 -0.77 5.44 14.74
C PHE A 168 0.45 6.29 14.39
N HIS A 169 0.36 7.14 13.35
CA HIS A 169 1.41 8.13 13.07
C HIS A 169 1.59 9.10 14.25
N ALA A 170 0.50 9.54 14.89
CA ALA A 170 0.58 10.33 16.10
C ALA A 170 1.31 9.59 17.24
N TYR A 171 1.03 8.32 17.41
CA TYR A 171 1.73 7.48 18.39
C TYR A 171 3.23 7.41 18.09
N LEU A 172 3.64 7.13 16.86
CA LEU A 172 5.05 7.08 16.48
C LEU A 172 5.78 8.42 16.66
N LEU A 173 5.10 9.53 16.37
CA LEU A 173 5.67 10.87 16.45
C LEU A 173 5.82 11.39 17.88
N LEU A 174 4.82 11.10 18.73
CA LEU A 174 4.62 11.78 20.01
C LEU A 174 4.78 10.85 21.21
N ALA A 175 4.87 9.52 21.02
CA ALA A 175 5.05 8.58 22.12
C ALA A 175 6.31 8.95 22.93
N PRO A 176 6.21 9.00 24.24
CA PRO A 176 7.32 9.40 25.08
C PRO A 176 8.38 8.31 25.15
N ALA A 177 9.63 8.72 25.39
CA ALA A 177 10.70 7.80 25.74
C ALA A 177 10.44 7.10 27.09
N VAL A 178 9.59 7.68 27.95
CA VAL A 178 9.15 7.12 29.23
C VAL A 178 7.73 6.60 29.09
N THR A 179 7.48 5.38 29.47
CA THR A 179 6.22 4.64 29.35
C THR A 179 5.10 5.33 30.15
N ASP A 180 4.02 5.73 29.48
CA ASP A 180 2.75 6.11 30.12
C ASP A 180 1.75 4.97 29.90
N VAL A 181 1.35 4.31 31.00
CA VAL A 181 0.46 3.15 30.98
C VAL A 181 -0.87 3.41 30.25
N ARG A 182 -1.39 4.64 30.31
CA ARG A 182 -2.65 5.00 29.63
C ARG A 182 -2.46 5.02 28.12
N ILE A 183 -1.36 5.62 27.63
CA ILE A 183 -0.99 5.66 26.22
C ILE A 183 -0.75 4.24 25.70
N GLU A 184 0.07 3.47 26.41
CA GLU A 184 0.38 2.08 26.05
C GLU A 184 -0.88 1.20 25.98
N ASN A 185 -1.78 1.33 26.97
CA ASN A 185 -3.02 0.56 26.99
C ASN A 185 -3.96 0.95 25.85
N ALA A 186 -4.13 2.23 25.57
CA ALA A 186 -4.97 2.70 24.46
C ALA A 186 -4.41 2.23 23.11
N ALA A 187 -3.11 2.40 22.88
CA ALA A 187 -2.45 1.94 21.65
C ALA A 187 -2.55 0.42 21.48
N ARG A 188 -2.30 -0.35 22.53
CA ARG A 188 -2.40 -1.83 22.51
C ARG A 188 -3.81 -2.31 22.20
N ARG A 189 -4.83 -1.67 22.80
CA ARG A 189 -6.24 -1.98 22.50
C ARG A 189 -6.57 -1.75 21.04
N LEU A 190 -6.15 -0.62 20.48
CA LEU A 190 -6.34 -0.30 19.06
C LEU A 190 -5.62 -1.30 18.15
N MET A 191 -4.34 -1.59 18.43
CA MET A 191 -3.54 -2.53 17.63
C MET A 191 -4.09 -3.97 17.66
N ARG A 192 -4.70 -4.39 18.78
CA ARG A 192 -5.29 -5.73 18.95
C ARG A 192 -6.75 -5.82 18.55
N GLY A 193 -7.41 -4.71 18.19
CA GLY A 193 -8.83 -4.67 17.92
C GLY A 193 -9.70 -4.95 19.14
N ASP A 194 -9.22 -4.60 20.33
CA ASP A 194 -9.92 -4.78 21.60
C ASP A 194 -10.93 -3.66 21.84
N TYR A 195 -11.99 -3.65 21.03
CA TYR A 195 -13.14 -2.75 21.10
C TYR A 195 -14.38 -3.44 20.54
N ARG A 196 -15.58 -3.01 20.98
CA ARG A 196 -16.85 -3.68 20.70
C ARG A 196 -17.64 -3.05 19.56
N SER A 197 -17.36 -1.78 19.23
CA SER A 197 -18.07 -1.04 18.20
C SER A 197 -17.15 -0.04 17.51
N LEU A 198 -17.60 0.48 16.36
CA LEU A 198 -16.91 1.55 15.64
C LEU A 198 -16.77 2.82 16.47
N GLU A 199 -17.83 3.18 17.23
CA GLU A 199 -17.83 4.35 18.12
C GLU A 199 -16.77 4.21 19.23
N GLU A 200 -16.67 3.02 19.85
CA GLU A 200 -15.65 2.75 20.86
C GLU A 200 -14.26 2.86 20.28
N ARG A 201 -14.03 2.28 19.09
CA ARG A 201 -12.77 2.40 18.38
C ARG A 201 -12.40 3.87 18.17
N ILE A 202 -13.29 4.66 17.56
CA ILE A 202 -13.01 6.07 17.25
C ILE A 202 -12.77 6.87 18.54
N ASN A 203 -13.53 6.61 19.60
CA ASN A 203 -13.30 7.25 20.89
C ASN A 203 -11.93 6.89 21.49
N LEU A 204 -11.46 5.63 21.33
CA LEU A 204 -10.12 5.22 21.74
C LEU A 204 -9.03 5.93 20.91
N GLU A 205 -9.18 6.04 19.58
CA GLU A 205 -8.28 6.80 18.71
C GLU A 205 -8.17 8.26 19.16
N ARG A 206 -9.32 8.91 19.35
CA ARG A 206 -9.41 10.32 19.79
C ARG A 206 -8.76 10.52 21.16
N ASN A 207 -9.03 9.63 22.13
CA ASN A 207 -8.44 9.69 23.46
C ASN A 207 -6.91 9.48 23.42
N LEU A 208 -6.42 8.51 22.62
CA LEU A 208 -4.99 8.30 22.47
C LEU A 208 -4.27 9.54 21.95
N VAL A 209 -4.80 10.15 20.87
CA VAL A 209 -4.23 11.38 20.30
C VAL A 209 -4.24 12.54 21.31
N GLU A 210 -5.30 12.67 22.11
CA GLU A 210 -5.39 13.68 23.16
C GLU A 210 -4.34 13.47 24.27
N LEU A 211 -4.18 12.25 24.74
CA LEU A 211 -3.15 11.87 25.72
C LEU A 211 -1.73 12.17 25.20
N LEU A 212 -1.46 11.87 23.93
CA LEU A 212 -0.18 12.15 23.28
C LEU A 212 0.09 13.65 23.21
N GLN A 213 -0.89 14.46 22.78
CA GLN A 213 -0.77 15.91 22.71
C GLN A 213 -0.70 16.59 24.07
N ALA A 214 -1.25 15.96 25.13
CA ALA A 214 -1.17 16.50 26.48
C ALA A 214 0.26 16.61 27.01
N ARG A 215 1.21 15.87 26.44
CA ARG A 215 2.59 15.77 26.97
C ARG A 215 3.57 16.84 26.50
N CYS A 216 3.30 17.58 25.50
CA CYS A 216 3.97 18.82 25.13
C CYS A 216 5.49 18.85 24.83
N GLU A 217 6.27 17.84 25.12
CA GLU A 217 7.71 17.78 24.77
C GLU A 217 7.92 17.80 23.25
N ARG A 218 6.91 17.31 22.54
CA ARG A 218 6.76 17.39 21.09
C ARG A 218 5.37 17.85 20.74
N LEU A 219 5.26 18.87 19.93
CA LEU A 219 3.97 19.38 19.41
C LEU A 219 3.98 19.33 17.89
N VAL A 220 2.92 18.79 17.32
CA VAL A 220 2.71 18.92 15.88
C VAL A 220 2.22 20.33 15.60
N LEU A 221 2.90 21.05 14.71
CA LEU A 221 2.55 22.39 14.26
C LEU A 221 1.85 22.36 12.89
N GLY A 222 2.12 21.32 12.10
CA GLY A 222 1.57 21.21 10.76
C GLY A 222 2.18 20.07 9.98
N TYR A 223 2.02 20.15 8.69
CA TYR A 223 2.57 19.15 7.77
C TYR A 223 3.08 19.83 6.48
N THR A 224 3.95 19.14 5.75
CA THR A 224 4.36 19.52 4.40
C THR A 224 3.60 18.68 3.39
N VAL A 225 3.41 19.24 2.19
CA VAL A 225 2.82 18.52 1.04
C VAL A 225 3.93 18.21 0.06
N ARG A 226 4.08 16.94 -0.26
CA ARG A 226 4.98 16.52 -1.34
C ARG A 226 4.25 16.70 -2.66
N ARG A 227 4.84 17.51 -3.56
CA ARG A 227 4.33 17.76 -4.91
C ARG A 227 5.25 17.08 -5.90
N GLU A 228 4.87 15.90 -6.33
CA GLU A 228 5.61 15.09 -7.30
C GLU A 228 5.06 15.35 -8.70
N ARG A 229 5.96 15.54 -9.68
CA ARG A 229 5.56 15.93 -11.03
C ARG A 229 5.82 14.84 -12.04
N TYR A 230 4.95 14.81 -13.05
CA TYR A 230 5.08 13.93 -14.20
C TYR A 230 4.80 14.68 -15.50
N GLY A 231 5.38 14.21 -16.60
CA GLY A 231 5.15 14.74 -17.94
C GLY A 231 3.71 14.46 -18.37
N ALA A 232 2.96 15.51 -18.67
CA ALA A 232 1.59 15.44 -19.15
C ALA A 232 1.45 15.86 -20.62
N ASP A 233 2.59 15.96 -21.35
CA ASP A 233 2.57 16.27 -22.78
C ASP A 233 1.74 15.27 -23.54
N TYR A 234 1.01 15.77 -24.53
CA TYR A 234 0.08 14.97 -25.31
C TYR A 234 0.73 13.84 -26.11
N SER A 235 1.99 14.01 -26.53
CA SER A 235 2.69 13.04 -27.36
C SER A 235 3.73 12.22 -26.60
N GLN A 236 4.44 12.83 -25.64
CA GLN A 236 5.58 12.21 -24.95
C GLN A 236 5.39 12.05 -23.45
N GLY A 237 4.22 12.42 -22.94
CA GLY A 237 3.92 12.33 -21.51
C GLY A 237 3.36 10.96 -21.11
N VAL A 238 2.94 10.92 -19.86
CA VAL A 238 2.24 9.77 -19.28
C VAL A 238 0.80 10.13 -18.95
N GLU A 239 -0.03 9.12 -18.87
CA GLU A 239 -1.42 9.22 -18.43
C GLU A 239 -1.73 8.09 -17.44
N ASN A 240 -2.92 8.12 -16.84
CA ASN A 240 -3.39 7.10 -15.90
C ASN A 240 -2.42 6.92 -14.70
N VAL A 241 -1.94 8.03 -14.16
CA VAL A 241 -0.92 8.07 -13.11
C VAL A 241 -1.55 7.85 -11.75
N GLY A 242 -1.50 6.60 -11.27
CA GLY A 242 -1.88 6.26 -9.90
C GLY A 242 -0.83 6.73 -8.89
N TYR A 243 -1.29 7.17 -7.74
CA TYR A 243 -0.43 7.59 -6.63
C TYR A 243 -1.14 7.37 -5.29
N ASP A 244 -0.38 7.37 -4.23
CA ASP A 244 -0.87 7.13 -2.88
C ASP A 244 -0.87 8.41 -2.04
N ALA A 245 -1.87 8.62 -1.21
CA ALA A 245 -2.00 9.83 -0.38
C ALA A 245 -0.83 10.03 0.60
N LEU A 246 -0.18 8.95 1.05
CA LEU A 246 0.95 9.00 1.99
C LEU A 246 2.31 8.79 1.29
N GLU A 247 2.37 7.93 0.28
CA GLU A 247 3.61 7.54 -0.39
C GLU A 247 3.85 8.23 -1.74
N GLY A 248 2.82 8.86 -2.32
CA GLY A 248 2.92 9.52 -3.62
C GLY A 248 3.17 8.54 -4.76
N LEU A 249 4.07 8.91 -5.69
CA LEU A 249 4.45 8.08 -6.83
C LEU A 249 5.27 6.84 -6.44
N ALA A 250 5.92 6.83 -5.27
CA ALA A 250 6.69 5.68 -4.80
C ALA A 250 5.78 4.59 -4.18
N SER A 251 4.61 4.37 -4.75
CA SER A 251 3.60 3.41 -4.32
C SER A 251 3.40 2.28 -5.31
N ALA A 252 2.87 1.16 -4.84
CA ALA A 252 2.62 -0.02 -5.69
C ALA A 252 1.60 0.24 -6.82
N ILE A 253 0.74 1.25 -6.69
CA ILE A 253 -0.26 1.60 -7.71
C ILE A 253 0.39 2.25 -8.94
N PHE A 254 1.45 3.05 -8.77
CA PHE A 254 2.08 3.77 -9.86
C PHE A 254 2.54 2.87 -11.02
N PRO A 255 3.44 1.87 -10.82
CA PRO A 255 3.90 1.02 -11.91
C PRO A 255 2.81 0.12 -12.50
N ARG A 256 1.67 -0.06 -11.81
CA ARG A 256 0.54 -0.88 -12.24
C ARG A 256 -0.53 -0.12 -13.04
N THR A 257 -0.43 1.22 -13.07
CA THR A 257 -1.45 2.06 -13.72
C THR A 257 -0.88 2.98 -14.78
N VAL A 258 0.36 3.45 -14.59
CA VAL A 258 0.99 4.44 -15.47
C VAL A 258 1.12 3.92 -16.91
N LYS A 259 0.84 4.80 -17.88
CA LYS A 259 0.80 4.49 -19.30
C LYS A 259 1.48 5.62 -20.08
N LEU A 260 2.39 5.29 -20.98
CA LEU A 260 2.97 6.27 -21.88
C LEU A 260 1.96 6.63 -23.00
N ARG A 261 1.93 7.87 -23.41
CA ARG A 261 0.98 8.35 -24.42
C ARG A 261 1.36 7.98 -25.84
N ASP A 262 2.64 7.95 -26.14
CA ASP A 262 3.19 7.55 -27.45
C ASP A 262 3.27 6.04 -27.62
N PHE A 263 3.66 5.32 -26.58
CA PHE A 263 3.72 3.86 -26.54
C PHE A 263 2.91 3.32 -25.36
N PRO A 264 1.58 3.34 -25.45
CA PRO A 264 0.73 2.88 -24.33
C PRO A 264 0.99 1.43 -23.93
N TRP A 265 1.48 0.63 -24.85
CA TRP A 265 1.85 -0.77 -24.67
C TRP A 265 3.35 -0.90 -24.93
N ASN A 266 4.10 -1.47 -24.01
CA ASN A 266 5.52 -1.78 -24.18
C ASN A 266 6.49 -0.57 -24.31
N GLY A 267 6.19 0.57 -23.72
CA GLY A 267 7.11 1.72 -23.72
C GLY A 267 8.15 1.69 -22.59
N TRP A 268 9.15 2.58 -22.68
CA TRP A 268 10.19 2.76 -21.67
C TRP A 268 9.84 3.93 -20.76
N LEU A 269 9.68 3.64 -19.46
CA LEU A 269 9.34 4.64 -18.46
C LEU A 269 10.58 5.09 -17.69
N ASN A 270 10.95 6.35 -17.81
CA ASN A 270 12.05 6.96 -17.05
C ASN A 270 11.51 7.68 -15.82
N VAL A 271 11.93 7.25 -14.63
CA VAL A 271 11.51 7.81 -13.34
C VAL A 271 12.74 8.22 -12.55
N ALA A 272 12.64 9.28 -11.76
CA ALA A 272 13.73 9.68 -10.89
C ALA A 272 13.26 9.86 -9.44
N ALA A 273 14.15 9.47 -8.52
CA ALA A 273 14.09 9.78 -7.10
C ALA A 273 14.96 10.99 -6.75
N PRO A 274 14.70 11.70 -5.63
CA PRO A 274 15.44 12.90 -5.26
C PRO A 274 16.87 12.64 -4.76
N ALA A 275 17.20 11.40 -4.44
CA ALA A 275 18.52 11.00 -3.95
C ALA A 275 18.83 9.53 -4.34
N PRO A 276 20.11 9.15 -4.34
CA PRO A 276 20.53 7.75 -4.46
C PRO A 276 19.94 6.89 -3.33
N PRO A 277 19.84 5.55 -3.52
CA PRO A 277 19.32 4.66 -2.50
C PRO A 277 20.24 4.66 -1.26
N SER A 278 19.67 4.98 -0.11
CA SER A 278 20.33 5.05 1.20
C SER A 278 20.00 3.89 2.12
N SER A 279 18.84 3.26 1.96
CA SER A 279 18.45 2.06 2.72
C SER A 279 18.92 0.79 2.02
N ALA A 280 19.14 -0.28 2.78
CA ALA A 280 19.44 -1.59 2.22
C ALA A 280 18.28 -2.11 1.35
N TRP A 281 18.61 -2.87 0.30
CA TRP A 281 17.60 -3.54 -0.53
C TRP A 281 17.27 -4.93 0.04
N ASN A 282 16.90 -4.94 1.30
CA ASN A 282 16.53 -6.15 2.04
C ASN A 282 15.07 -6.55 1.72
N PRO A 283 14.85 -7.71 1.04
CA PRO A 283 13.50 -8.12 0.67
C PRO A 283 12.74 -8.87 1.78
N VAL A 284 13.41 -9.20 2.88
CA VAL A 284 12.82 -9.96 4.00
C VAL A 284 12.24 -9.03 5.05
N GLY A 285 12.96 -7.95 5.39
CA GLY A 285 12.48 -7.05 6.43
C GLY A 285 13.20 -5.71 6.47
N GLY A 286 12.46 -4.60 6.57
CA GLY A 286 12.99 -3.27 6.84
C GLY A 286 13.75 -2.57 5.70
N GLY A 287 13.84 -3.18 4.51
CA GLY A 287 14.56 -2.60 3.37
C GLY A 287 13.71 -1.67 2.49
N PHE A 288 14.35 -1.09 1.47
CA PHE A 288 13.70 -0.21 0.48
C PHE A 288 12.96 0.99 1.09
N GLY A 289 13.47 1.53 2.21
CA GLY A 289 12.77 2.56 2.99
C GLY A 289 12.83 3.97 2.39
N ASP A 290 13.82 4.26 1.54
CA ASP A 290 13.95 5.55 0.85
C ASP A 290 13.11 5.63 -0.43
N ALA A 291 12.99 6.82 -1.03
CA ALA A 291 12.17 7.03 -2.21
C ALA A 291 12.63 6.21 -3.43
N PHE A 292 13.94 6.04 -3.61
CA PHE A 292 14.50 5.24 -4.69
C PHE A 292 14.16 3.76 -4.51
N GLY A 293 14.47 3.22 -3.33
CA GLY A 293 14.17 1.84 -2.99
C GLY A 293 12.68 1.53 -3.09
N ARG A 294 11.80 2.45 -2.65
CA ARG A 294 10.34 2.30 -2.77
C ARG A 294 9.86 2.22 -4.21
N LEU A 295 10.40 3.05 -5.12
CA LEU A 295 10.09 2.97 -6.56
C LEU A 295 10.48 1.60 -7.13
N VAL A 296 11.65 1.09 -6.77
CA VAL A 296 12.11 -0.23 -7.19
C VAL A 296 11.22 -1.33 -6.60
N TRP A 297 11.06 -1.36 -5.28
CA TRP A 297 10.30 -2.41 -4.60
C TRP A 297 8.82 -2.47 -5.01
N SER A 298 8.20 -1.30 -5.24
CA SER A 298 6.80 -1.21 -5.68
C SER A 298 6.52 -1.93 -7.01
N ALA A 299 7.52 -2.07 -7.86
CA ALA A 299 7.43 -2.79 -9.13
C ALA A 299 7.83 -4.27 -9.01
N LEU A 300 8.78 -4.58 -8.12
CA LEU A 300 9.30 -5.95 -7.93
C LEU A 300 8.41 -6.81 -7.05
N ALA A 301 7.84 -6.24 -5.99
CA ALA A 301 7.05 -6.98 -5.02
C ALA A 301 5.57 -7.06 -5.42
N ASP A 302 4.99 -8.23 -5.21
CA ASP A 302 3.58 -8.43 -5.41
C ASP A 302 2.95 -9.06 -4.16
N PRO A 303 2.60 -8.25 -3.15
CA PRO A 303 2.05 -8.76 -1.90
C PRO A 303 0.63 -9.31 -2.07
N ALA A 304 0.17 -10.09 -1.10
CA ALA A 304 -1.18 -10.65 -1.06
C ALA A 304 -2.26 -9.58 -1.26
N PHE A 305 -2.09 -8.44 -0.58
CA PHE A 305 -2.97 -7.28 -0.64
C PHE A 305 -2.16 -6.01 -0.88
N LEU A 306 -2.69 -5.09 -1.66
CA LEU A 306 -2.13 -3.75 -1.83
C LEU A 306 -2.84 -2.75 -0.91
N PRO A 307 -2.13 -1.76 -0.36
CA PRO A 307 -2.81 -0.69 0.36
C PRO A 307 -3.72 0.11 -0.58
N SER A 308 -4.91 0.46 -0.11
CA SER A 308 -5.77 1.40 -0.83
C SER A 308 -5.08 2.77 -0.91
N PRO A 309 -4.85 3.33 -2.11
CA PRO A 309 -3.99 4.51 -2.26
C PRO A 309 -4.58 5.78 -1.63
N HIS A 310 -5.91 5.86 -1.54
CA HIS A 310 -6.63 7.01 -0.98
C HIS A 310 -7.61 6.60 0.13
N GLY A 311 -7.55 5.35 0.57
CA GLY A 311 -8.43 4.77 1.56
C GLY A 311 -7.70 4.23 2.79
N GLY A 312 -8.48 3.72 3.74
CA GLY A 312 -7.97 3.09 4.95
C GLY A 312 -7.85 1.57 4.86
N GLY A 313 -8.29 0.98 3.76
CA GLY A 313 -8.38 -0.46 3.58
C GLY A 313 -7.27 -1.06 2.71
N TRP A 314 -7.50 -2.30 2.31
CA TRP A 314 -6.64 -3.09 1.46
C TRP A 314 -7.37 -3.52 0.20
N ILE A 315 -6.65 -3.57 -0.91
CA ILE A 315 -7.12 -4.07 -2.20
C ILE A 315 -6.66 -5.51 -2.34
N GLU A 316 -7.56 -6.43 -2.65
CA GLU A 316 -7.20 -7.80 -3.01
C GLU A 316 -6.30 -7.80 -4.25
N ASN A 317 -5.12 -8.38 -4.10
CA ASN A 317 -4.16 -8.48 -5.19
C ASN A 317 -3.97 -9.95 -5.60
N ARG A 318 -3.15 -10.69 -4.88
CA ARG A 318 -2.83 -12.08 -5.19
C ARG A 318 -3.67 -13.08 -4.37
N VAL A 319 -4.37 -12.58 -3.39
CA VAL A 319 -5.21 -13.38 -2.50
C VAL A 319 -6.56 -12.68 -2.37
N SER A 320 -7.64 -13.43 -2.48
CA SER A 320 -8.97 -13.00 -2.07
C SER A 320 -9.38 -13.73 -0.79
N ALA A 321 -10.19 -13.08 0.05
CA ALA A 321 -10.51 -13.61 1.36
C ALA A 321 -12.00 -13.52 1.69
N SER A 322 -12.51 -14.56 2.33
CA SER A 322 -13.83 -14.59 2.97
C SER A 322 -13.64 -14.83 4.47
N VAL A 323 -14.13 -13.91 5.30
CA VAL A 323 -13.93 -13.95 6.76
C VAL A 323 -15.20 -14.40 7.45
N GLU A 324 -15.10 -15.44 8.25
CA GLU A 324 -16.14 -15.92 9.17
C GLU A 324 -15.71 -15.61 10.61
N LYS A 325 -16.54 -14.83 11.32
CA LYS A 325 -16.36 -14.56 12.74
C LYS A 325 -17.46 -15.23 13.54
N SER A 326 -17.13 -15.68 14.72
CA SER A 326 -18.09 -16.32 15.62
C SER A 326 -17.88 -15.87 17.06
N GLU A 327 -18.97 -15.56 17.74
CA GLU A 327 -18.97 -15.35 19.20
C GLU A 327 -18.64 -16.62 19.96
N LYS A 328 -18.89 -17.80 19.33
CA LYS A 328 -18.54 -19.10 19.89
C LYS A 328 -17.17 -19.54 19.34
N PRO A 329 -16.36 -20.22 20.19
CA PRO A 329 -15.08 -20.75 19.72
C PRO A 329 -15.25 -21.66 18.50
N ILE A 330 -14.48 -21.39 17.43
CA ILE A 330 -14.40 -22.20 16.22
C ILE A 330 -13.36 -23.30 16.45
N ALA A 331 -13.71 -24.55 16.27
CA ALA A 331 -12.75 -25.65 16.41
C ALA A 331 -11.74 -25.62 15.26
N VAL A 332 -10.45 -25.67 15.59
CA VAL A 332 -9.38 -25.89 14.61
C VAL A 332 -9.37 -27.37 14.24
N PRO A 333 -9.52 -27.75 12.97
CA PRO A 333 -9.59 -29.15 12.57
C PRO A 333 -8.32 -29.93 12.92
N ALA A 334 -8.49 -31.18 13.31
CA ALA A 334 -7.38 -32.11 13.43
C ALA A 334 -6.72 -32.31 12.06
N GLY A 335 -5.37 -32.36 12.02
CA GLY A 335 -4.63 -32.49 10.77
C GLY A 335 -4.39 -31.16 10.01
N ALA A 336 -4.50 -30.02 10.70
CA ALA A 336 -3.99 -28.78 10.16
C ALA A 336 -2.52 -28.94 9.75
N LEU A 337 -2.18 -28.47 8.53
CA LEU A 337 -0.84 -28.64 7.95
C LEU A 337 0.23 -27.85 8.72
N PHE A 338 -0.18 -26.73 9.28
CA PHE A 338 0.64 -25.90 10.13
C PHE A 338 -0.19 -25.48 11.33
N SER A 339 0.32 -25.70 12.51
CA SER A 339 -0.32 -25.27 13.75
C SER A 339 0.67 -24.43 14.55
N ALA A 340 0.40 -23.12 14.60
CA ALA A 340 1.14 -22.19 15.43
C ALA A 340 0.25 -21.81 16.63
N GLY A 341 0.81 -21.89 17.82
CA GLY A 341 0.13 -21.46 19.03
C GLY A 341 -0.58 -22.57 19.79
N ARG A 342 -1.04 -22.20 20.99
CA ARG A 342 -1.64 -23.10 21.97
C ARG A 342 -3.17 -23.03 21.85
N GLY A 343 -3.79 -24.10 21.50
CA GLY A 343 -5.24 -24.24 21.55
C GLY A 343 -5.85 -24.89 20.32
N LYS A 344 -7.02 -25.45 20.52
CA LYS A 344 -7.81 -26.19 19.51
C LYS A 344 -8.97 -25.35 18.98
N THR A 345 -9.03 -24.07 19.34
CA THR A 345 -10.13 -23.17 18.97
C THR A 345 -9.60 -21.82 18.53
N ALA A 346 -10.37 -21.14 17.70
CA ALA A 346 -10.11 -19.81 17.18
C ALA A 346 -11.37 -18.95 17.27
N THR A 347 -11.26 -17.64 17.10
CA THR A 347 -12.40 -16.70 17.04
C THR A 347 -12.78 -16.33 15.62
N SER A 348 -11.86 -16.53 14.65
CA SER A 348 -12.08 -16.25 13.24
C SER A 348 -11.57 -17.39 12.37
N ARG A 349 -12.29 -17.69 11.30
CA ARG A 349 -11.90 -18.57 10.21
C ARG A 349 -11.90 -17.77 8.94
N ILE A 350 -10.80 -17.84 8.18
CA ILE A 350 -10.65 -17.13 6.93
C ILE A 350 -10.42 -18.16 5.84
N ILE A 351 -11.17 -18.04 4.75
CA ILE A 351 -11.02 -18.86 3.55
C ILE A 351 -10.37 -17.99 2.50
N TYR A 352 -9.17 -18.35 2.13
CA TYR A 352 -8.38 -17.68 1.10
C TYR A 352 -8.38 -18.45 -0.20
N ARG A 353 -8.49 -17.72 -1.32
CA ARG A 353 -8.18 -18.20 -2.67
C ARG A 353 -6.88 -17.56 -3.09
N VAL A 354 -5.89 -18.38 -3.42
CA VAL A 354 -4.52 -17.93 -3.74
C VAL A 354 -4.32 -17.98 -5.24
N ARG A 355 -4.01 -16.83 -5.83
CA ARG A 355 -3.68 -16.70 -7.26
C ARG A 355 -2.17 -16.71 -7.41
N ASP A 356 -1.61 -17.90 -7.57
CA ASP A 356 -0.18 -18.11 -7.75
C ASP A 356 0.30 -17.74 -9.17
N SER A 357 1.60 -17.71 -9.36
CA SER A 357 2.29 -17.49 -10.63
C SER A 357 3.76 -17.93 -10.50
N ALA A 358 4.55 -17.73 -11.56
CA ALA A 358 5.98 -17.95 -11.47
C ALA A 358 6.71 -16.87 -10.67
N PHE A 359 7.86 -17.23 -10.11
CA PHE A 359 8.87 -16.30 -9.62
C PHE A 359 9.81 -15.88 -10.75
N HIS A 360 10.57 -14.80 -10.55
CA HIS A 360 11.46 -14.24 -11.57
C HIS A 360 12.58 -15.18 -12.02
N ASP A 361 12.91 -16.21 -11.24
CA ASP A 361 13.85 -17.29 -11.63
C ASP A 361 13.19 -18.39 -12.46
N GLY A 362 11.93 -18.19 -12.87
CA GLY A 362 11.17 -19.14 -13.68
C GLY A 362 10.56 -20.32 -12.90
N THR A 363 10.77 -20.39 -11.58
CA THR A 363 10.15 -21.47 -10.78
C THR A 363 8.69 -21.10 -10.44
N SER A 364 7.77 -22.06 -10.59
CA SER A 364 6.37 -21.86 -10.22
C SER A 364 6.20 -21.86 -8.71
N MET A 365 5.33 -21.00 -8.20
CA MET A 365 4.93 -21.03 -6.79
C MET A 365 4.28 -22.38 -6.48
N SER A 366 4.59 -22.91 -5.31
CA SER A 366 4.04 -24.17 -4.82
C SER A 366 3.48 -24.01 -3.43
N PHE A 367 2.77 -25.02 -2.94
CA PHE A 367 2.27 -25.00 -1.56
C PHE A 367 3.41 -24.91 -0.53
N ALA A 368 4.60 -25.45 -0.86
CA ALA A 368 5.78 -25.31 -0.01
C ALA A 368 6.19 -23.86 0.22
N ASP A 369 6.08 -23.00 -0.80
CA ASP A 369 6.36 -21.58 -0.69
C ASP A 369 5.39 -20.90 0.31
N LEU A 370 4.10 -21.23 0.24
CA LEU A 370 3.06 -20.71 1.11
C LEU A 370 3.26 -21.16 2.57
N VAL A 371 3.60 -22.42 2.79
CA VAL A 371 3.89 -22.96 4.13
C VAL A 371 5.13 -22.30 4.72
N TYR A 372 6.19 -22.12 3.92
CA TYR A 372 7.44 -21.58 4.41
C TYR A 372 7.33 -20.10 4.81
N ALA A 373 6.43 -19.34 4.19
CA ALA A 373 6.14 -17.97 4.58
C ALA A 373 5.79 -17.83 6.08
N TYR A 374 5.09 -18.81 6.64
CA TYR A 374 4.69 -18.80 8.06
C TYR A 374 5.88 -19.02 9.02
N THR A 375 7.01 -19.55 8.58
CA THR A 375 8.22 -19.67 9.41
C THR A 375 8.85 -18.31 9.70
N PHE A 376 8.70 -17.35 8.80
CA PHE A 376 9.21 -15.99 8.95
C PHE A 376 8.23 -15.06 9.67
N THR A 377 6.93 -15.33 9.58
CA THR A 377 5.87 -14.47 10.07
C THR A 377 4.91 -15.24 10.98
N ASN A 378 5.40 -15.75 12.06
CA ASN A 378 4.59 -16.52 13.01
C ASN A 378 3.75 -15.57 13.90
N PRO A 379 2.56 -15.10 13.47
CA PRO A 379 1.76 -14.18 14.27
C PRO A 379 1.23 -14.91 15.51
N GLU A 380 1.26 -14.24 16.65
CA GLU A 380 0.73 -14.79 17.92
C GLU A 380 -0.73 -15.23 17.81
N GLN A 381 -1.50 -14.61 16.91
CA GLN A 381 -2.90 -14.88 16.67
C GLN A 381 -3.16 -16.15 15.86
N LEU A 382 -2.17 -16.65 15.11
CA LEU A 382 -2.31 -17.82 14.26
C LEU A 382 -2.57 -19.08 15.10
N ARG A 383 -3.65 -19.81 14.80
CA ARG A 383 -4.02 -21.07 15.45
C ARG A 383 -3.82 -22.28 14.55
N GLY A 384 -4.08 -22.15 13.27
CA GLY A 384 -3.85 -23.23 12.33
C GLY A 384 -4.04 -22.81 10.88
N VAL A 385 -3.44 -23.58 9.98
CA VAL A 385 -3.54 -23.43 8.52
C VAL A 385 -3.87 -24.80 7.93
N ARG A 386 -4.83 -24.85 7.02
CA ARG A 386 -5.24 -26.07 6.33
C ARG A 386 -5.44 -25.79 4.85
N LEU A 387 -4.87 -26.61 3.99
CA LEU A 387 -5.25 -26.66 2.59
C LEU A 387 -6.65 -27.32 2.50
N LEU A 388 -7.65 -26.57 2.03
CA LEU A 388 -9.02 -27.03 1.96
C LEU A 388 -9.28 -27.83 0.69
N ARG A 389 -8.90 -27.25 -0.44
CA ARG A 389 -9.07 -27.82 -1.78
C ARG A 389 -8.24 -27.06 -2.81
N VAL A 390 -8.29 -27.52 -4.06
CA VAL A 390 -7.78 -26.81 -5.23
C VAL A 390 -8.96 -26.57 -6.16
N ASP A 391 -9.20 -25.30 -6.52
CA ASP A 391 -10.18 -24.89 -7.54
C ASP A 391 -9.46 -24.52 -8.84
N THR A 392 -10.20 -24.44 -9.93
CA THR A 392 -9.67 -23.98 -11.22
C THR A 392 -10.29 -22.64 -11.58
N GLU A 393 -9.47 -21.64 -11.81
CA GLU A 393 -9.90 -20.35 -12.36
C GLU A 393 -9.45 -20.23 -13.83
N THR A 394 -10.24 -19.48 -14.60
CA THR A 394 -9.94 -19.18 -16.00
C THR A 394 -9.74 -17.70 -16.18
N LEU A 395 -8.55 -17.32 -16.64
CA LEU A 395 -8.26 -15.96 -17.09
C LEU A 395 -8.61 -15.84 -18.57
N ALA A 396 -9.51 -14.93 -18.92
CA ALA A 396 -9.76 -14.53 -20.29
C ALA A 396 -8.78 -13.41 -20.67
N PHE A 397 -7.99 -13.63 -21.68
CA PHE A 397 -7.00 -12.68 -22.17
C PHE A 397 -7.11 -12.57 -23.68
N GLY A 398 -7.77 -11.53 -24.17
CA GLY A 398 -8.13 -11.42 -25.58
C GLY A 398 -9.07 -12.57 -26.00
N GLU A 399 -8.70 -13.31 -27.03
CA GLU A 399 -9.42 -14.51 -27.49
C GLU A 399 -8.97 -15.79 -26.75
N ASP A 400 -7.83 -15.73 -26.05
CA ASP A 400 -7.27 -16.87 -25.32
C ASP A 400 -7.85 -16.97 -23.90
N LYS A 401 -7.96 -18.21 -23.42
CA LYS A 401 -8.39 -18.53 -22.06
C LYS A 401 -7.35 -19.42 -21.44
N LEU A 402 -6.73 -18.95 -20.36
CA LEU A 402 -5.81 -19.72 -19.56
C LEU A 402 -6.53 -20.23 -18.31
N SER A 403 -6.49 -21.52 -18.08
CA SER A 403 -7.00 -22.13 -16.85
C SER A 403 -5.83 -22.51 -15.95
N TYR A 404 -5.93 -22.17 -14.67
CA TYR A 404 -4.93 -22.48 -13.67
C TYR A 404 -5.59 -22.93 -12.37
N GLU A 405 -4.83 -23.67 -11.58
CA GLU A 405 -5.28 -24.17 -10.28
C GLU A 405 -5.12 -23.09 -9.22
N VAL A 406 -6.15 -22.95 -8.39
CA VAL A 406 -6.19 -21.95 -7.30
C VAL A 406 -6.27 -22.67 -5.97
N PRO A 407 -5.20 -22.67 -5.17
CA PRO A 407 -5.26 -23.20 -3.81
C PRO A 407 -6.26 -22.46 -2.96
N VAL A 408 -7.14 -23.19 -2.27
CA VAL A 408 -8.08 -22.66 -1.27
C VAL A 408 -7.62 -23.08 0.11
N VAL A 409 -7.24 -22.08 0.91
CA VAL A 409 -6.60 -22.29 2.21
C VAL A 409 -7.46 -21.74 3.33
N GLU A 410 -7.67 -22.53 4.37
CA GLU A 410 -8.30 -22.07 5.63
C GLU A 410 -7.23 -21.64 6.63
N VAL A 411 -7.43 -20.46 7.22
CA VAL A 411 -6.59 -19.97 8.31
C VAL A 411 -7.46 -19.64 9.52
N TYR A 412 -7.01 -20.08 10.67
CA TYR A 412 -7.70 -19.91 11.95
C TYR A 412 -6.92 -18.90 12.80
N LEU A 413 -7.59 -17.85 13.27
CA LEU A 413 -7.00 -16.71 13.98
C LEU A 413 -7.78 -16.35 15.24
N ASP A 414 -7.08 -15.75 16.21
CA ASP A 414 -7.67 -15.15 17.41
C ASP A 414 -7.38 -13.64 17.51
N GLY A 415 -8.34 -12.89 18.09
CA GLY A 415 -8.13 -11.52 18.53
C GLY A 415 -7.79 -10.54 17.41
N VAL A 416 -8.48 -10.65 16.26
CA VAL A 416 -8.24 -9.77 15.11
C VAL A 416 -9.41 -8.80 14.94
N ALA A 417 -9.10 -7.53 14.71
CA ALA A 417 -10.08 -6.47 14.48
C ALA A 417 -10.93 -6.71 13.23
N ASP A 418 -12.13 -6.15 13.22
CA ASP A 418 -12.99 -6.16 12.03
C ASP A 418 -12.31 -5.39 10.88
N GLY A 419 -12.32 -5.98 9.68
CA GLY A 419 -11.67 -5.42 8.50
C GLY A 419 -10.18 -5.79 8.34
N ASP A 420 -9.49 -6.20 9.41
CA ASP A 420 -8.07 -6.51 9.38
C ASP A 420 -7.78 -8.01 9.24
N ALA A 421 -8.76 -8.86 9.56
CA ALA A 421 -8.58 -10.31 9.66
C ALA A 421 -7.98 -10.92 8.38
N ALA A 422 -8.46 -10.49 7.21
CA ALA A 422 -7.99 -11.00 5.93
C ALA A 422 -6.50 -10.75 5.67
N THR A 423 -5.93 -9.69 6.24
CA THR A 423 -4.55 -9.25 5.95
C THR A 423 -3.53 -9.71 6.99
N VAL A 424 -3.97 -10.27 8.12
CA VAL A 424 -3.09 -10.61 9.24
C VAL A 424 -2.17 -11.79 8.95
N ALA A 425 -2.67 -12.82 8.28
CA ALA A 425 -1.92 -14.03 7.99
C ALA A 425 -2.33 -14.67 6.65
N PRO A 426 -2.22 -13.97 5.52
CA PRO A 426 -2.56 -14.55 4.22
C PRO A 426 -1.57 -15.66 3.86
N PRO A 427 -2.01 -16.75 3.20
CA PRO A 427 -1.13 -17.80 2.70
C PRO A 427 -0.40 -17.29 1.46
N TRP A 428 0.58 -16.41 1.63
CA TRP A 428 1.29 -15.74 0.54
C TRP A 428 2.74 -15.45 0.85
N THR A 429 3.56 -15.45 -0.17
CA THR A 429 4.97 -15.03 -0.12
C THR A 429 5.35 -14.28 -1.41
N THR A 430 6.17 -13.23 -1.31
CA THR A 430 6.80 -12.57 -2.46
C THR A 430 8.12 -13.21 -2.86
N LEU A 431 8.73 -13.98 -1.99
CA LEU A 431 10.02 -14.63 -2.21
C LEU A 431 9.84 -16.15 -2.22
N PRO A 432 10.49 -16.87 -3.14
CA PRO A 432 10.41 -18.32 -3.16
C PRO A 432 11.11 -18.94 -1.94
N TRP A 433 10.62 -20.09 -1.49
CA TRP A 433 11.14 -20.77 -0.28
C TRP A 433 12.65 -21.04 -0.33
N HIS A 434 13.20 -21.37 -1.48
CA HIS A 434 14.62 -21.69 -1.64
C HIS A 434 15.52 -20.44 -1.52
N LEU A 435 15.02 -19.27 -1.90
CA LEU A 435 15.69 -17.99 -1.65
C LEU A 435 15.63 -17.62 -0.16
N LEU A 436 14.47 -17.78 0.47
CA LEU A 436 14.31 -17.56 1.90
C LEU A 436 15.22 -18.49 2.71
N ALA A 437 15.31 -19.77 2.31
CA ALA A 437 16.21 -20.74 2.91
C ALA A 437 17.69 -20.37 2.73
N LEU A 438 18.08 -19.83 1.57
CA LEU A 438 19.42 -19.30 1.31
C LEU A 438 19.74 -18.16 2.29
N PHE A 439 18.82 -17.23 2.48
CA PHE A 439 19.01 -16.10 3.39
C PHE A 439 19.05 -16.56 4.86
N GLU A 440 18.16 -17.46 5.28
CA GLU A 440 18.14 -18.00 6.62
C GLU A 440 19.45 -18.75 6.94
N GLU A 441 19.92 -19.58 6.02
CA GLU A 441 21.18 -20.32 6.18
C GLU A 441 22.40 -19.38 6.19
N GLY A 442 22.39 -18.32 5.37
CA GLY A 442 23.42 -17.29 5.37
C GLY A 442 23.49 -16.53 6.69
N ALA A 443 22.34 -16.14 7.23
CA ALA A 443 22.24 -15.50 8.54
C ALA A 443 22.67 -16.43 9.67
N ARG A 444 22.26 -17.72 9.64
CA ARG A 444 22.68 -18.73 10.60
C ARG A 444 24.21 -18.95 10.62
N ARG A 445 24.87 -18.75 9.48
CA ARG A 445 26.34 -18.78 9.37
C ARG A 445 27.01 -17.47 9.75
N GLY A 446 26.25 -16.45 10.16
CA GLY A 446 26.79 -15.15 10.55
C GLY A 446 27.30 -14.31 9.37
N TYR A 447 26.76 -14.50 8.17
CA TYR A 447 27.12 -13.67 7.01
C TYR A 447 26.52 -12.27 7.12
N PHE A 448 25.33 -12.16 7.70
CA PHE A 448 24.55 -10.93 7.93
C PHE A 448 23.44 -11.18 8.95
N GLU A 449 22.80 -10.11 9.39
CA GLU A 449 21.55 -10.17 10.16
C GLU A 449 20.36 -10.07 9.20
N LEU A 450 19.31 -10.89 9.39
CA LEU A 450 18.11 -10.87 8.54
C LEU A 450 17.38 -9.52 8.54
N SER A 451 17.56 -8.72 9.58
CA SER A 451 17.02 -7.36 9.68
C SER A 451 17.76 -6.34 8.82
N GLU A 452 19.03 -6.61 8.46
CA GLU A 452 19.88 -5.65 7.76
C GLU A 452 20.88 -6.35 6.82
N PHE A 453 20.54 -6.48 5.55
CA PHE A 453 21.43 -7.00 4.52
C PHE A 453 20.99 -6.50 3.12
N ASP A 454 21.91 -6.59 2.16
CA ASP A 454 21.67 -6.16 0.79
C ASP A 454 22.15 -7.22 -0.22
N PRO A 455 21.24 -8.05 -0.76
CA PRO A 455 21.58 -9.13 -1.69
C PRO A 455 21.83 -8.64 -3.13
N VAL A 456 21.88 -7.32 -3.35
CA VAL A 456 22.09 -6.71 -4.67
C VAL A 456 23.36 -5.88 -4.69
N ARG A 457 23.56 -4.97 -3.72
CA ARG A 457 24.61 -3.96 -3.75
C ARG A 457 25.85 -4.32 -2.94
N ASP A 458 25.74 -5.26 -1.99
CA ASP A 458 26.92 -5.77 -1.26
C ASP A 458 27.58 -6.90 -2.05
N ALA A 459 28.61 -6.55 -2.83
CA ALA A 459 29.35 -7.50 -3.67
C ALA A 459 30.03 -8.63 -2.90
N ALA A 460 30.41 -8.40 -1.64
CA ALA A 460 31.01 -9.44 -0.81
C ALA A 460 29.95 -10.45 -0.37
N LEU A 461 28.79 -9.98 0.03
CA LEU A 461 27.64 -10.81 0.38
C LEU A 461 27.13 -11.58 -0.83
N VAL A 462 26.98 -10.93 -1.97
CA VAL A 462 26.51 -11.56 -3.23
C VAL A 462 27.39 -12.77 -3.60
N ARG A 463 28.72 -12.67 -3.47
CA ARG A 463 29.64 -13.81 -3.71
C ARG A 463 29.46 -14.93 -2.70
N ARG A 464 29.38 -14.61 -1.39
CA ARG A 464 29.19 -15.62 -0.34
C ARG A 464 27.88 -16.38 -0.51
N LEU A 465 26.81 -15.67 -0.88
CA LEU A 465 25.52 -16.30 -1.20
C LEU A 465 25.65 -17.24 -2.42
N GLY A 466 26.50 -16.91 -3.41
CA GLY A 466 26.75 -17.77 -4.57
C GLY A 466 27.45 -19.09 -4.21
N GLU A 467 28.42 -19.05 -3.30
CA GLU A 467 29.06 -20.24 -2.77
C GLU A 467 28.08 -21.11 -1.97
N LEU A 468 27.27 -20.45 -1.12
CA LEU A 468 26.25 -21.13 -0.34
C LEU A 468 25.15 -21.76 -1.21
N ALA A 469 24.63 -21.03 -2.22
CA ALA A 469 23.62 -21.55 -3.13
C ALA A 469 24.09 -22.82 -3.86
N ARG A 470 25.37 -22.89 -4.27
CA ARG A 470 25.97 -24.08 -4.85
C ARG A 470 26.00 -25.25 -3.87
N GLU A 471 26.45 -24.99 -2.63
CA GLU A 471 26.47 -26.02 -1.57
C GLU A 471 25.05 -26.56 -1.30
N LEU A 472 24.05 -25.67 -1.21
CA LEU A 472 22.66 -26.08 -0.98
C LEU A 472 22.08 -26.91 -2.15
N GLU A 473 22.44 -26.57 -3.39
CA GLU A 473 22.08 -27.37 -4.57
C GLU A 473 22.70 -28.76 -4.51
N GLU A 474 24.03 -28.88 -4.27
CA GLU A 474 24.74 -30.14 -4.19
C GLU A 474 24.16 -31.06 -3.11
N ARG A 475 23.84 -30.51 -1.95
CA ARG A 475 23.22 -31.24 -0.84
C ARG A 475 21.72 -31.48 -1.02
N ALA A 476 21.09 -30.94 -2.04
CA ALA A 476 19.64 -30.91 -2.18
C ALA A 476 18.94 -30.45 -0.89
N TYR A 477 19.39 -29.34 -0.33
CA TYR A 477 18.94 -28.89 0.98
C TYR A 477 17.46 -28.55 0.98
N VAL A 478 16.73 -29.12 1.94
CA VAL A 478 15.32 -28.82 2.21
C VAL A 478 15.23 -28.35 3.66
N PRO A 479 14.68 -27.17 3.94
CA PRO A 479 14.42 -26.74 5.31
C PRO A 479 13.58 -27.76 6.07
N PRO A 480 13.81 -27.97 7.38
CA PRO A 480 13.09 -28.99 8.16
C PRO A 480 11.56 -28.88 8.06
N ALA A 481 11.02 -27.65 8.02
CA ALA A 481 9.58 -27.40 7.89
C ALA A 481 9.01 -27.86 6.54
N LEU A 482 9.83 -27.99 5.50
CA LEU A 482 9.41 -28.34 4.15
C LEU A 482 9.68 -29.80 3.75
N VAL A 483 10.32 -30.58 4.60
CA VAL A 483 10.60 -32.00 4.32
C VAL A 483 9.35 -32.80 3.87
N PRO A 484 8.15 -32.58 4.41
CA PRO A 484 6.95 -33.26 3.93
C PRO A 484 6.47 -32.83 2.54
N TYR A 485 6.94 -31.70 2.01
CA TYR A 485 6.39 -31.06 0.80
C TYR A 485 7.35 -30.99 -0.36
N VAL A 486 8.66 -31.09 -0.11
CA VAL A 486 9.71 -30.91 -1.12
C VAL A 486 10.63 -32.12 -1.14
N ASN A 487 10.84 -32.70 -2.31
CA ASN A 487 11.81 -33.77 -2.50
C ASN A 487 13.18 -33.23 -2.94
N ALA A 488 14.19 -34.10 -2.90
CA ALA A 488 15.58 -33.73 -3.24
C ALA A 488 15.78 -33.30 -4.69
N GLN A 489 14.98 -33.83 -5.62
CA GLN A 489 15.07 -33.45 -7.05
C GLN A 489 14.53 -32.02 -7.24
N GLU A 490 13.40 -31.71 -6.65
CA GLU A 490 12.82 -30.38 -6.66
C GLU A 490 13.75 -29.36 -6.01
N ALA A 491 14.31 -29.67 -4.83
CA ALA A 491 15.25 -28.79 -4.15
C ALA A 491 16.46 -28.42 -5.03
N ARG A 492 17.07 -29.41 -5.70
CA ARG A 492 18.17 -29.16 -6.66
C ARG A 492 17.72 -28.26 -7.81
N ALA A 493 16.55 -28.52 -8.38
CA ALA A 493 16.03 -27.73 -9.50
C ALA A 493 15.82 -26.27 -9.09
N ARG A 494 15.27 -26.02 -7.88
CA ARG A 494 15.03 -24.68 -7.31
C ARG A 494 16.34 -23.91 -7.11
N TYR A 495 17.35 -24.50 -6.46
CA TYR A 495 18.64 -23.81 -6.26
C TYR A 495 19.40 -23.60 -7.56
N ARG A 496 19.24 -24.50 -8.53
CA ARG A 496 19.81 -24.31 -9.87
C ARG A 496 19.18 -23.10 -10.56
N ALA A 497 17.86 -23.00 -10.60
CA ALA A 497 17.15 -21.85 -11.17
C ALA A 497 17.59 -20.53 -10.53
N LEU A 498 17.72 -20.50 -9.21
CA LEU A 498 18.21 -19.34 -8.47
C LEU A 498 19.65 -18.94 -8.88
N ARG A 499 20.54 -19.92 -9.10
CA ARG A 499 21.91 -19.66 -9.55
C ARG A 499 21.96 -19.19 -11.01
N GLU A 500 21.10 -19.73 -11.86
CA GLU A 500 20.96 -19.30 -13.25
C GLU A 500 20.45 -17.87 -13.32
N PHE A 501 19.47 -17.52 -12.49
CA PHE A 501 19.01 -16.13 -12.33
C PHE A 501 20.16 -15.21 -11.89
N HIS A 502 20.91 -15.60 -10.87
CA HIS A 502 22.06 -14.81 -10.41
C HIS A 502 23.12 -14.66 -11.51
N ALA A 503 23.38 -15.70 -12.29
CA ALA A 503 24.34 -15.64 -13.40
C ALA A 503 23.89 -14.66 -14.49
N ALA A 504 22.58 -14.54 -14.72
CA ALA A 504 22.01 -13.65 -15.72
C ALA A 504 21.94 -12.18 -15.25
N HIS A 505 21.60 -11.92 -13.97
CA HIS A 505 21.29 -10.59 -13.46
C HIS A 505 22.28 -10.04 -12.43
N GLY A 506 23.18 -10.87 -11.89
CA GLY A 506 24.25 -10.46 -10.97
C GLY A 506 23.83 -10.24 -9.52
N HIS A 507 22.60 -10.59 -9.13
CA HIS A 507 22.07 -10.39 -7.78
C HIS A 507 21.12 -11.52 -7.34
N TRP A 508 20.68 -11.51 -6.07
CA TRP A 508 19.83 -12.55 -5.47
C TRP A 508 18.39 -12.10 -5.23
N LEU A 509 17.94 -11.01 -5.85
CA LEU A 509 16.60 -10.47 -5.63
C LEU A 509 15.59 -11.10 -6.59
N VAL A 510 15.13 -12.30 -6.26
CA VAL A 510 14.05 -13.02 -6.97
C VAL A 510 12.74 -12.77 -6.24
N THR A 511 11.76 -12.24 -6.95
CA THR A 511 10.40 -11.97 -6.45
C THR A 511 9.36 -12.48 -7.45
N ASN A 512 8.09 -12.13 -7.27
CA ASN A 512 6.98 -12.53 -8.13
C ASN A 512 6.14 -11.35 -8.64
N GLY A 513 6.71 -10.16 -8.63
CA GLY A 513 6.03 -8.94 -9.08
C GLY A 513 5.97 -8.80 -10.60
N PRO A 514 5.28 -7.76 -11.08
CA PRO A 514 5.11 -7.54 -12.53
C PRO A 514 6.39 -7.14 -13.26
N TYR A 515 7.42 -6.75 -12.51
CA TYR A 515 8.74 -6.41 -13.06
C TYR A 515 9.82 -7.15 -12.28
N LEU A 516 10.91 -7.51 -12.95
CA LEU A 516 12.13 -8.02 -12.35
C LEU A 516 13.22 -6.93 -12.38
N LEU A 517 14.14 -6.95 -11.44
CA LEU A 517 15.36 -6.15 -11.53
C LEU A 517 16.27 -6.80 -12.56
N ASP A 518 16.38 -6.19 -13.74
CA ASP A 518 17.29 -6.68 -14.79
C ASP A 518 18.75 -6.39 -14.43
N ARG A 519 19.04 -5.15 -14.03
CA ARG A 519 20.39 -4.77 -13.60
C ARG A 519 20.37 -3.55 -12.67
N TRP A 520 21.39 -3.49 -11.86
CA TRP A 520 21.82 -2.33 -11.08
C TRP A 520 23.25 -1.96 -11.48
N ASP A 521 23.49 -0.74 -12.01
CA ASP A 521 24.81 -0.30 -12.46
C ASP A 521 25.56 0.60 -11.46
N GLY A 522 25.04 0.76 -10.25
CA GLY A 522 25.56 1.67 -9.22
C GLY A 522 24.88 3.03 -9.20
N THR A 523 24.16 3.40 -10.25
CA THR A 523 23.47 4.69 -10.40
C THR A 523 22.03 4.55 -10.84
N LYS A 524 21.71 3.52 -11.61
CA LYS A 524 20.39 3.26 -12.18
C LYS A 524 19.94 1.83 -11.91
N ALA A 525 18.69 1.69 -11.59
CA ALA A 525 17.99 0.40 -11.58
C ALA A 525 17.15 0.28 -12.86
N VAL A 526 17.36 -0.78 -13.61
CA VAL A 526 16.55 -1.13 -14.79
C VAL A 526 15.65 -2.29 -14.43
N LEU A 527 14.35 -2.06 -14.54
CA LEU A 527 13.32 -3.03 -14.22
C LEU A 527 12.66 -3.47 -15.53
N ALA A 528 12.81 -4.74 -15.89
CA ALA A 528 12.18 -5.31 -17.07
C ALA A 528 10.82 -5.93 -16.71
N VAL A 529 9.83 -5.81 -17.59
CA VAL A 529 8.53 -6.45 -17.37
C VAL A 529 8.71 -7.96 -17.32
N PHE A 530 8.11 -8.58 -16.30
CA PHE A 530 8.05 -10.02 -16.18
C PHE A 530 6.75 -10.55 -16.80
N ARG A 531 6.88 -11.31 -17.88
CA ARG A 531 5.74 -11.84 -18.61
C ARG A 531 5.54 -13.31 -18.26
N ASP A 532 4.62 -13.56 -17.37
CA ASP A 532 4.19 -14.90 -16.98
C ASP A 532 2.74 -15.12 -17.45
N PRO A 533 2.45 -16.14 -18.29
CA PRO A 533 1.10 -16.41 -18.74
C PRO A 533 0.12 -16.74 -17.61
N THR A 534 0.60 -17.17 -16.47
CA THR A 534 -0.24 -17.47 -15.29
C THR A 534 -0.45 -16.25 -14.37
N TYR A 535 0.20 -15.11 -14.65
CA TYR A 535 0.05 -13.91 -13.82
C TYR A 535 -1.40 -13.41 -13.87
N PRO A 536 -2.09 -13.28 -12.71
CA PRO A 536 -3.55 -13.10 -12.68
C PRO A 536 -4.03 -11.66 -12.88
N LYS A 537 -3.12 -10.71 -12.95
CA LYS A 537 -3.42 -9.28 -13.08
C LYS A 537 -2.75 -8.73 -14.35
N GLY A 538 -3.25 -7.64 -14.86
CA GLY A 538 -2.68 -6.99 -16.02
C GLY A 538 -3.26 -5.62 -16.25
N ILE A 539 -3.07 -5.13 -17.46
CA ILE A 539 -3.57 -3.85 -17.93
C ILE A 539 -5.05 -3.68 -17.55
N GLY A 540 -5.34 -2.56 -16.89
CA GLY A 540 -6.70 -2.22 -16.46
C GLY A 540 -7.09 -2.71 -15.07
N SER A 541 -6.43 -3.72 -14.51
CA SER A 541 -6.79 -4.29 -13.19
C SER A 541 -6.85 -3.26 -12.05
N PHE A 542 -6.09 -2.19 -12.15
CA PHE A 542 -5.99 -1.16 -11.12
C PHE A 542 -6.39 0.25 -11.61
N ASN A 543 -7.01 0.35 -12.80
CA ASN A 543 -7.39 1.66 -13.37
C ASN A 543 -8.37 2.45 -12.49
N ALA A 544 -9.23 1.79 -11.73
CA ALA A 544 -10.12 2.45 -10.78
C ALA A 544 -9.37 3.27 -9.71
N TYR A 545 -8.12 2.91 -9.43
CA TYR A 545 -7.27 3.57 -8.43
C TYR A 545 -6.28 4.58 -9.02
N ALA A 546 -6.24 4.75 -10.34
CA ALA A 546 -5.28 5.63 -11.00
C ALA A 546 -5.59 7.12 -10.78
N VAL A 547 -6.85 7.50 -10.87
CA VAL A 547 -7.28 8.89 -10.70
C VAL A 547 -8.28 8.94 -9.55
N PRO A 548 -7.92 9.57 -8.41
CA PRO A 548 -8.82 9.69 -7.28
C PRO A 548 -10.00 10.60 -7.63
N LEU A 549 -11.17 10.00 -7.76
CA LEU A 549 -12.43 10.70 -7.94
C LEU A 549 -13.08 10.97 -6.58
N LYS A 550 -13.80 12.08 -6.47
CA LYS A 550 -14.42 12.52 -5.23
C LYS A 550 -15.94 12.54 -5.33
N ALA A 551 -16.57 12.35 -4.19
CA ALA A 551 -17.96 12.77 -3.99
C ALA A 551 -18.00 14.01 -3.09
N HIS A 552 -19.05 14.79 -3.21
CA HIS A 552 -19.19 16.07 -2.51
C HIS A 552 -20.55 16.13 -1.85
N VAL A 553 -20.58 16.43 -0.54
CA VAL A 553 -21.82 16.78 0.16
C VAL A 553 -22.25 18.18 -0.27
N THR A 554 -23.41 18.30 -0.91
CA THR A 554 -23.95 19.58 -1.34
C THR A 554 -24.87 20.17 -0.30
N ARG A 555 -25.73 19.34 0.34
CA ARG A 555 -26.71 19.76 1.32
C ARG A 555 -26.98 18.67 2.34
N ILE A 556 -27.22 19.06 3.61
CA ILE A 556 -27.66 18.18 4.68
C ILE A 556 -28.98 18.70 5.22
N GLU A 557 -30.02 17.87 5.19
CA GLU A 557 -31.35 18.19 5.71
C GLU A 557 -31.69 17.28 6.89
N ARG A 558 -32.23 17.87 7.95
CA ARG A 558 -32.75 17.09 9.06
C ARG A 558 -34.12 16.51 8.71
N ARG A 559 -34.31 15.22 8.96
CA ARG A 559 -35.57 14.50 8.75
C ARG A 559 -35.92 13.68 9.99
N GLY A 560 -36.73 14.27 10.86
CA GLY A 560 -37.05 13.64 12.14
C GLY A 560 -35.78 13.37 12.97
N TYR A 561 -35.52 12.11 13.28
CA TYR A 561 -34.31 11.68 14.00
C TYR A 561 -33.13 11.35 13.07
N GLY A 562 -33.23 11.61 11.78
CA GLY A 562 -32.18 11.32 10.79
C GLY A 562 -31.79 12.53 9.96
N ALA A 563 -30.87 12.30 9.02
CA ALA A 563 -30.43 13.28 8.04
C ALA A 563 -30.55 12.73 6.61
N GLU A 564 -30.97 13.59 5.68
CA GLU A 564 -30.80 13.35 4.24
C GLU A 564 -29.59 14.17 3.78
N VAL A 565 -28.59 13.45 3.23
CA VAL A 565 -27.36 14.02 2.73
C VAL A 565 -27.36 13.93 1.22
N HIS A 566 -27.48 15.07 0.54
CA HIS A 566 -27.44 15.18 -0.91
C HIS A 566 -26.01 15.25 -1.40
N THR A 567 -25.69 14.51 -2.46
CA THR A 567 -24.33 14.41 -2.96
C THR A 567 -24.23 14.66 -4.47
N GLU A 568 -23.07 15.15 -4.88
CA GLU A 568 -22.60 15.15 -6.25
C GLU A 568 -21.39 14.23 -6.35
N THR A 569 -21.12 13.72 -7.54
CA THR A 569 -20.01 12.81 -7.82
C THR A 569 -19.13 13.34 -8.94
N GLU A 570 -17.88 12.96 -8.91
CA GLU A 570 -16.94 13.16 -10.01
C GLU A 570 -16.87 11.89 -10.87
N TRP A 571 -16.63 12.08 -12.17
CA TRP A 571 -16.33 11.02 -13.11
C TRP A 571 -15.35 11.48 -14.17
N LEU A 572 -14.73 10.54 -14.87
CA LEU A 572 -13.87 10.82 -16.00
C LEU A 572 -14.68 10.90 -17.28
N GLU A 573 -14.55 12.00 -18.01
CA GLU A 573 -15.01 12.14 -19.39
C GLU A 573 -13.83 12.09 -20.34
N ARG A 574 -13.96 11.28 -21.38
CA ARG A 574 -12.98 11.18 -22.44
C ARG A 574 -13.42 12.00 -23.65
N LEU A 575 -12.61 12.96 -24.05
CA LEU A 575 -12.79 13.80 -25.23
C LEU A 575 -11.65 13.52 -26.22
N GLY A 576 -11.85 12.57 -27.12
CA GLY A 576 -10.80 12.08 -28.00
C GLY A 576 -9.70 11.35 -27.19
N ARG A 577 -8.49 11.93 -27.12
CA ARG A 577 -7.39 11.43 -26.30
C ARG A 577 -7.28 12.09 -24.92
N ASP A 578 -8.02 13.17 -24.70
CA ASP A 578 -7.99 13.87 -23.42
C ASP A 578 -9.02 13.30 -22.45
N THR A 579 -8.65 13.30 -21.18
CA THR A 579 -9.53 12.90 -20.09
C THR A 579 -9.66 14.05 -19.11
N ARG A 580 -10.89 14.41 -18.76
CA ARG A 580 -11.17 15.43 -17.76
C ARG A 580 -12.03 14.89 -16.63
N ILE A 581 -11.85 15.42 -15.44
CA ILE A 581 -12.75 15.18 -14.30
C ILE A 581 -13.93 16.13 -14.44
N VAL A 582 -15.13 15.57 -14.43
CA VAL A 582 -16.40 16.33 -14.44
C VAL A 582 -17.13 16.04 -13.14
N ARG A 583 -17.75 17.05 -12.56
CA ARG A 583 -18.56 16.97 -11.35
C ARG A 583 -20.02 17.23 -11.67
N GLY A 584 -20.92 16.46 -11.09
CA GLY A 584 -22.35 16.64 -11.27
C GLY A 584 -23.22 15.68 -10.47
N SER A 585 -24.51 15.68 -10.79
CA SER A 585 -25.50 14.83 -10.12
C SER A 585 -25.27 13.35 -10.44
N PHE A 586 -25.21 12.51 -9.41
CA PHE A 586 -25.14 11.06 -9.55
C PHE A 586 -26.35 10.51 -10.30
N ALA A 587 -27.57 11.00 -9.97
CA ALA A 587 -28.80 10.57 -10.65
C ALA A 587 -28.80 10.90 -12.15
N ALA A 588 -28.31 12.10 -12.53
CA ALA A 588 -28.20 12.48 -13.94
C ALA A 588 -27.19 11.58 -14.67
N LYS A 589 -26.03 11.30 -14.05
CA LYS A 589 -25.03 10.43 -14.65
C LYS A 589 -25.49 8.97 -14.77
N LEU A 590 -26.21 8.48 -13.78
CA LEU A 590 -26.82 7.15 -13.81
C LEU A 590 -27.87 7.00 -14.92
N ALA A 591 -28.60 8.09 -15.23
CA ALA A 591 -29.61 8.10 -16.28
C ALA A 591 -29.00 8.12 -17.70
N GLU A 592 -27.74 8.46 -17.86
CA GLU A 592 -27.02 8.40 -19.13
C GLU A 592 -26.84 6.95 -19.57
N ARG A 593 -27.71 6.45 -20.47
CA ARG A 593 -27.70 5.06 -20.97
C ARG A 593 -26.48 4.69 -21.83
N LEU A 594 -25.55 5.61 -22.06
CA LEU A 594 -24.40 5.44 -22.95
C LEU A 594 -23.17 4.83 -22.28
N SER A 595 -23.17 4.68 -20.96
CA SER A 595 -22.05 4.07 -20.23
C SER A 595 -22.34 2.58 -20.01
N ALA A 596 -21.44 1.72 -20.51
CA ALA A 596 -21.52 0.27 -20.28
C ALA A 596 -21.30 -0.10 -18.78
N VAL A 597 -20.75 0.81 -17.98
CA VAL A 597 -20.48 0.62 -16.55
C VAL A 597 -21.14 1.76 -15.76
N ALA A 598 -21.97 1.41 -14.80
CA ALA A 598 -22.57 2.39 -13.90
C ALA A 598 -21.49 3.07 -13.07
N PRO A 599 -21.57 4.39 -12.83
CA PRO A 599 -20.64 5.07 -11.94
C PRO A 599 -20.77 4.52 -10.50
N PRO A 600 -19.69 4.49 -9.71
CA PRO A 600 -19.76 4.09 -8.32
C PRO A 600 -20.68 5.04 -7.54
N ALA A 601 -21.60 4.48 -6.75
CA ALA A 601 -22.50 5.28 -5.94
C ALA A 601 -21.72 5.92 -4.76
N PRO A 602 -21.97 7.20 -4.46
CA PRO A 602 -21.39 7.85 -3.30
C PRO A 602 -21.69 7.11 -1.98
N VAL A 603 -20.73 7.08 -1.08
CA VAL A 603 -20.89 6.56 0.27
C VAL A 603 -20.69 7.72 1.24
N CYS A 604 -21.66 7.99 2.08
CA CYS A 604 -21.59 9.01 3.13
C CYS A 604 -21.10 8.38 4.43
N HIS A 605 -19.85 8.68 4.81
CA HIS A 605 -19.33 8.39 6.13
C HIS A 605 -19.77 9.48 7.07
N TYR A 606 -20.22 9.13 8.28
CA TYR A 606 -20.71 10.10 9.24
C TYR A 606 -20.26 9.79 10.66
N LEU A 607 -20.12 10.88 11.45
CA LEU A 607 -19.96 10.84 12.89
C LEU A 607 -20.93 11.82 13.53
N LEU A 608 -21.62 11.34 14.56
CA LEU A 608 -22.43 12.16 15.45
C LEU A 608 -21.66 12.38 16.75
N ILE A 609 -21.31 13.62 17.04
CA ILE A 609 -20.53 14.02 18.22
C ILE A 609 -21.49 14.52 19.29
N ALA A 610 -21.37 14.00 20.51
CA ALA A 610 -22.09 14.45 21.70
C ALA A 610 -21.50 15.76 22.26
N ARG A 611 -22.18 16.41 23.24
CA ARG A 611 -21.72 17.65 23.83
C ARG A 611 -20.40 17.56 24.60
N ASP A 612 -20.10 16.40 25.16
CA ASP A 612 -18.81 16.09 25.81
C ASP A 612 -17.67 15.81 24.85
N GLY A 613 -17.94 15.81 23.53
CA GLY A 613 -16.96 15.53 22.49
C GLY A 613 -16.77 14.05 22.18
N ALA A 614 -17.54 13.15 22.81
CA ALA A 614 -17.52 11.73 22.47
C ALA A 614 -18.29 11.46 21.17
N VAL A 615 -17.89 10.43 20.43
CA VAL A 615 -18.64 9.92 19.28
C VAL A 615 -19.81 9.09 19.79
N ALA A 616 -21.02 9.56 19.53
CA ALA A 616 -22.27 8.93 19.93
C ALA A 616 -22.80 7.95 18.88
N ALA A 617 -22.51 8.21 17.60
CA ALA A 617 -22.82 7.30 16.50
C ALA A 617 -21.82 7.52 15.35
N ALA A 618 -21.50 6.46 14.64
CA ALA A 618 -20.66 6.46 13.46
C ALA A 618 -21.14 5.45 12.45
N GLY A 619 -20.83 5.66 11.16
CA GLY A 619 -21.18 4.68 10.13
C GLY A 619 -20.96 5.20 8.73
N ALA A 620 -21.35 4.35 7.78
CA ALA A 620 -21.31 4.64 6.36
C ALA A 620 -22.63 4.21 5.71
N VAL A 621 -23.19 5.04 4.84
CA VAL A 621 -24.44 4.78 4.12
C VAL A 621 -24.22 5.06 2.64
N ARG A 622 -24.54 4.10 1.79
CA ARG A 622 -24.49 4.26 0.34
C ARG A 622 -25.68 5.10 -0.14
N ALA A 623 -25.40 6.02 -1.04
CA ALA A 623 -26.45 6.82 -1.68
C ALA A 623 -27.39 5.97 -2.53
N GLY A 624 -28.68 6.31 -2.51
CA GLY A 624 -29.67 5.77 -3.44
C GLY A 624 -29.46 6.30 -4.87
N ALA A 625 -30.30 5.84 -5.80
CA ALA A 625 -30.21 6.25 -7.20
C ALA A 625 -30.34 7.77 -7.42
N GLU A 626 -31.00 8.47 -6.49
CA GLU A 626 -31.14 9.92 -6.48
C GLU A 626 -29.88 10.68 -5.99
N GLY A 627 -28.82 9.97 -5.58
CA GLY A 627 -27.60 10.56 -5.02
C GLY A 627 -27.76 11.05 -3.58
N THR A 628 -28.71 10.51 -2.83
CA THR A 628 -29.00 10.89 -1.44
C THR A 628 -28.71 9.75 -0.48
N CYS A 629 -27.92 10.03 0.56
CA CYS A 629 -27.71 9.11 1.69
C CYS A 629 -28.72 9.44 2.80
N ARG A 630 -29.42 8.44 3.33
CA ARG A 630 -30.39 8.58 4.44
C ARG A 630 -29.80 8.02 5.73
N LEU A 631 -29.35 8.93 6.59
CA LEU A 631 -28.75 8.57 7.88
C LEU A 631 -29.84 8.40 8.94
N GLN A 632 -29.79 7.30 9.69
CA GLN A 632 -30.66 7.08 10.85
C GLN A 632 -29.86 7.33 12.13
N LEU A 633 -30.14 8.45 12.80
CA LEU A 633 -29.42 8.91 14.00
C LEU A 633 -30.34 8.68 15.21
N LYS A 634 -30.20 7.52 15.86
CA LYS A 634 -31.09 7.10 16.98
C LYS A 634 -30.73 7.78 18.32
N THR A 635 -29.57 8.41 18.40
CA THR A 635 -29.06 9.08 19.61
C THR A 635 -29.02 10.58 19.43
N PRO A 636 -29.22 11.39 20.49
CA PRO A 636 -29.00 12.81 20.42
C PRO A 636 -27.52 13.15 20.20
N GLY A 637 -27.25 14.23 19.50
CA GLY A 637 -25.91 14.71 19.23
C GLY A 637 -25.83 16.21 19.32
N TYR A 638 -24.63 16.73 19.17
CA TYR A 638 -24.32 18.16 19.15
C TYR A 638 -23.82 18.64 17.81
N ARG A 639 -23.02 17.81 17.15
CA ARG A 639 -22.50 18.07 15.80
C ARG A 639 -22.61 16.82 14.95
N LEU A 640 -22.99 16.98 13.71
CA LEU A 640 -22.93 15.93 12.68
C LEU A 640 -21.82 16.27 11.71
N MET A 641 -20.89 15.34 11.53
CA MET A 641 -19.80 15.40 10.56
C MET A 641 -20.08 14.40 9.46
N VAL A 642 -19.96 14.82 8.20
CA VAL A 642 -20.21 13.96 7.04
C VAL A 642 -19.16 14.18 5.98
N ALA A 643 -18.65 13.09 5.42
CA ALA A 643 -17.85 13.07 4.21
C ALA A 643 -18.51 12.15 3.18
N ALA A 644 -18.71 12.62 1.96
CA ALA A 644 -19.10 11.74 0.86
C ALA A 644 -17.86 11.31 0.09
N VAL A 645 -17.75 10.02 -0.20
CA VAL A 645 -16.61 9.44 -0.90
C VAL A 645 -17.08 8.50 -2.00
N LEU A 646 -16.21 8.23 -2.97
CA LEU A 646 -16.40 7.19 -3.96
C LEU A 646 -15.51 6.00 -3.58
N GLU A 647 -16.08 4.81 -3.59
CA GLU A 647 -15.41 3.59 -3.14
C GLU A 647 -14.78 3.77 -1.75
N ASP A 648 -13.47 3.60 -1.60
CA ASP A 648 -12.72 3.74 -0.36
C ASP A 648 -11.85 5.03 -0.33
N SER A 649 -12.13 6.02 -1.18
CA SER A 649 -11.29 7.23 -1.34
C SER A 649 -11.58 8.27 -0.25
N THR A 650 -11.21 7.99 1.00
CA THR A 650 -11.48 8.83 2.18
C THR A 650 -10.42 9.90 2.44
N ALA A 651 -9.18 9.70 1.97
CA ALA A 651 -8.12 10.70 2.10
C ALA A 651 -8.45 11.97 1.29
N ASN A 652 -8.24 13.13 1.92
CA ASN A 652 -8.58 14.44 1.34
C ASN A 652 -10.06 14.59 0.92
N ALA A 653 -10.96 13.79 1.50
CA ALA A 653 -12.40 13.95 1.27
C ALA A 653 -12.89 15.26 1.91
N PRO A 654 -13.73 16.03 1.21
CA PRO A 654 -14.35 17.21 1.80
C PRO A 654 -15.29 16.84 2.94
N ILE A 655 -15.06 17.39 4.12
CA ILE A 655 -15.88 17.15 5.31
C ILE A 655 -16.83 18.33 5.54
N ARG A 656 -18.11 18.03 5.79
CA ARG A 656 -19.10 19.00 6.27
C ARG A 656 -19.36 18.76 7.74
N ILE A 657 -19.26 19.83 8.54
CA ILE A 657 -19.57 19.83 9.97
C ILE A 657 -20.76 20.76 10.17
N VAL A 658 -21.85 20.22 10.71
CA VAL A 658 -23.07 20.99 10.97
C VAL A 658 -23.53 20.83 12.43
N PRO A 659 -24.13 21.86 13.05
CA PRO A 659 -24.79 21.72 14.35
C PRO A 659 -25.92 20.70 14.26
N TRP A 660 -26.12 19.91 15.32
CA TRP A 660 -27.11 18.83 15.36
C TRP A 660 -27.82 18.77 16.71
N GLU A 661 -28.43 19.91 17.12
CA GLU A 661 -29.20 20.02 18.39
C GLU A 661 -30.67 19.71 18.21
#